data_41a0d52c02833482d88986eaa8555a74
#
_entry.id   41a0d52c02833482d88986eaa8555a74
#
_cell.length_a   1.000
_cell.length_b   1.000
_cell.length_c   1.000
_cell.angle_alpha   90.00
_cell.angle_beta   90.00
_cell.angle_gamma   90.00
#
_symmetry.space_group_name_H-M   'P 1'
#
loop_
_entity.id
_entity.type
_entity.pdbx_description
1 polymer ?
#
loop_
_entity_poly.entity_id
_entity_poly.type
_entity_poly.pdbx_seq_one_letter_code
_entity_poly.pdbx_strand_id
1 'polypeptide(L)'
;MKHIFLRTLLSALFVLTAQLLSAQSLQQSTFEVNGACGMCKQRIEKTAKQAGAATARWDLKTHRLTFTFDISQTSSDSIQQAIAVAGHDTEKYRAEDATYEALPDCCLYRESLNHEDAQTSIHGIVLSEDNKGNFIPLEGATIVWMSTGVGTVSDKNGVFTIQPDEPDDRLIISYAGYTPDTLTVTNMNDIQIILGSNNMLNAVQVTATTRSRYINKFNPVRTEILTSKELMKAACCNLSESFETNPSVDVSYSDAVSGSKQIQLLGLAGIYSQLTVENMPGPRGLATAYGLLFIPGPWIENIQLSKGTGSVVNGFESIAGQINIELKKPHNSEHLYANGYVNSQGKTDLNLTMAKQVGARWHTGLLLHNASFYNQMDFNKDGFRDQPNGNLFTLMNRWYYENHQGLEAQIGVKYLSDRKTGGATGFNAKDKLTTERYGVVIENDRYEIFGKLGYVFPNKKYRSIGLQVSAFEHNQDAYFGITPYIAKQYNFYSNLIYQDILFNSKHVFKTGLSLTSDEYKERFRLQPFNRNETAAGGFFEYAFTPNEKFTLVAGLRADKNNLYGWAVTPRLNVRFEPITGTTIRISGGRGQRTANIFAENMATLASSRIIEIVAPENGKAYGLDAEVSWNKGISIDQQLKLFGRTASVGIDFYRNDFVNQVVVDMEDARKLRFYNLDGKSYSNSLQVEFNMSPIKNLETRWAYRWFDVKTTYGNSLLQKPLTAVHRAFVNVGYEYKSWKFDYTVNFTGSKRLPSTESNPEMYRFRDESPSYVTMNAQVSKMIIPKYGFEIYVGGENLGNFLQRRAIIAADQPFSEYFDASMIWGPLQERMFYAGFRFKLN
;
A
#
# COMPACT_ATOMS: atom_id res chain seq x y z
N MET A 1 -23.93 22.39 16.28
CA MET A 1 -22.57 21.85 16.48
C MET A 1 -21.57 22.19 15.36
N LYS A 2 -22.01 22.30 14.09
CA LYS A 2 -21.10 22.62 12.93
C LYS A 2 -20.31 23.94 13.03
N HIS A 3 -20.86 24.97 13.71
CA HIS A 3 -20.19 26.28 13.87
C HIS A 3 -19.26 26.37 15.07
N ILE A 4 -19.34 25.46 16.01
CA ILE A 4 -18.52 25.49 17.25
C ILE A 4 -17.17 24.82 16.96
N PHE A 5 -17.15 23.74 16.17
CA PHE A 5 -15.93 22.99 15.86
C PHE A 5 -14.94 23.78 14.98
N LEU A 6 -15.44 24.56 14.03
CA LEU A 6 -14.60 25.40 13.16
C LEU A 6 -14.04 26.61 13.91
N ARG A 7 -14.79 27.15 14.88
CA ARG A 7 -14.36 28.28 15.73
C ARG A 7 -13.32 27.85 16.79
N THR A 8 -13.44 26.65 17.34
CA THR A 8 -12.43 26.11 18.28
C THR A 8 -11.13 25.71 17.57
N LEU A 9 -11.18 25.24 16.32
CA LEU A 9 -9.97 24.94 15.54
C LEU A 9 -9.22 26.22 15.14
N LEU A 10 -9.93 27.28 14.76
CA LEU A 10 -9.35 28.59 14.43
C LEU A 10 -8.82 29.32 15.66
N SER A 11 -9.46 29.19 16.82
CA SER A 11 -8.97 29.79 18.07
C SER A 11 -7.76 29.05 18.64
N ALA A 12 -7.68 27.71 18.49
CA ALA A 12 -6.49 26.94 18.86
C ALA A 12 -5.27 27.28 17.98
N LEU A 13 -5.49 27.54 16.69
CA LEU A 13 -4.43 27.96 15.78
C LEU A 13 -3.93 29.39 16.10
N PHE A 14 -4.82 30.27 16.58
CA PHE A 14 -4.47 31.64 16.94
C PHE A 14 -3.73 31.73 18.28
N VAL A 15 -4.02 30.84 19.23
CA VAL A 15 -3.29 30.76 20.50
C VAL A 15 -1.89 30.18 20.33
N LEU A 16 -1.70 29.26 19.37
CA LEU A 16 -0.38 28.68 19.07
C LEU A 16 0.55 29.70 18.37
N THR A 17 0.00 30.69 17.64
CA THR A 17 0.79 31.76 16.98
C THR A 17 1.15 32.90 17.93
N ALA A 18 0.45 33.07 19.05
CA ALA A 18 0.71 34.14 19.99
C ALA A 18 1.85 33.84 21.00
N GLN A 19 2.31 32.61 21.10
CA GLN A 19 3.43 32.23 22.01
C GLN A 19 4.82 32.31 21.36
N LEU A 20 4.93 32.71 20.09
CA LEU A 20 6.20 32.75 19.33
C LEU A 20 6.83 34.17 19.24
N LEU A 21 6.37 35.12 20.00
CA LEU A 21 6.91 36.49 20.03
C LEU A 21 7.57 36.82 21.37
N SER A 22 8.57 36.03 21.79
CA SER A 22 9.63 36.51 22.66
C SER A 22 10.82 36.84 21.77
N ALA A 23 10.93 38.09 21.35
CA ALA A 23 12.08 38.58 20.59
C ALA A 23 13.30 38.56 21.50
N GLN A 24 14.11 37.50 21.49
CA GLN A 24 15.50 37.57 21.91
C GLN A 24 16.26 38.44 20.93
N SER A 25 17.05 39.38 21.42
CA SER A 25 17.92 40.26 20.62
C SER A 25 19.13 39.49 20.09
N LEU A 26 18.88 38.53 19.19
CA LEU A 26 19.92 37.75 18.53
C LEU A 26 20.54 38.56 17.40
N GLN A 27 21.83 38.87 17.56
CA GLN A 27 22.64 39.50 16.51
C GLN A 27 23.30 38.41 15.68
N GLN A 28 23.31 38.61 14.33
CA GLN A 28 24.07 37.75 13.42
C GLN A 28 25.41 38.44 13.08
N SER A 29 26.49 37.67 13.11
CA SER A 29 27.85 38.10 12.74
C SER A 29 28.55 37.06 11.89
N THR A 30 29.57 37.49 11.14
CA THR A 30 30.36 36.62 10.28
C THR A 30 31.81 37.09 10.27
N PHE A 31 32.76 36.18 10.47
CA PHE A 31 34.18 36.43 10.34
C PHE A 31 34.94 35.25 9.72
N GLU A 32 36.19 35.43 9.31
CA GLU A 32 37.01 34.39 8.70
C GLU A 32 37.70 33.55 9.77
N VAL A 33 37.68 32.21 9.56
CA VAL A 33 38.36 31.22 10.42
C VAL A 33 39.08 30.22 9.56
N ASN A 34 40.37 30.06 9.79
CA ASN A 34 41.19 29.12 9.01
C ASN A 34 40.99 27.67 9.49
N GLY A 35 40.84 26.79 8.53
CA GLY A 35 40.63 25.34 8.68
C GLY A 35 40.68 24.65 7.33
N ALA A 36 41.08 23.36 7.31
CA ALA A 36 41.28 22.63 6.07
C ALA A 36 40.30 21.48 5.82
N CYS A 37 39.47 21.07 6.82
CA CYS A 37 38.71 19.84 6.68
C CYS A 37 37.37 19.84 7.49
N GLY A 38 36.56 18.81 7.32
CA GLY A 38 35.30 18.66 8.05
C GLY A 38 35.45 18.54 9.57
N MET A 39 36.57 18.07 10.06
CA MET A 39 36.86 18.04 11.52
C MET A 39 37.16 19.46 12.05
N CYS A 40 37.84 20.30 11.25
CA CYS A 40 37.96 21.73 11.57
C CYS A 40 36.58 22.38 11.69
N LYS A 41 35.69 22.12 10.73
CA LYS A 41 34.30 22.63 10.77
C LYS A 41 33.57 22.24 12.06
N GLN A 42 33.59 20.97 12.43
CA GLN A 42 32.92 20.52 13.66
C GLN A 42 33.51 21.17 14.92
N ARG A 43 34.85 21.32 14.98
CA ARG A 43 35.52 21.95 16.12
C ARG A 43 35.19 23.45 16.18
N ILE A 44 35.27 24.16 15.07
CA ILE A 44 34.95 25.58 14.96
C ILE A 44 33.49 25.85 15.36
N GLU A 45 32.55 25.10 14.79
CA GLU A 45 31.12 25.26 15.09
C GLU A 45 30.77 24.88 16.51
N LYS A 46 31.39 23.83 17.06
CA LYS A 46 31.21 23.39 18.45
C LYS A 46 31.75 24.42 19.43
N THR A 47 32.95 24.92 19.19
CA THR A 47 33.60 25.93 20.03
C THR A 47 32.82 27.25 20.01
N ALA A 48 32.36 27.69 18.85
CA ALA A 48 31.51 28.86 18.73
C ALA A 48 30.22 28.75 19.55
N LYS A 49 29.57 27.57 19.54
CA LYS A 49 28.37 27.30 20.36
C LYS A 49 28.70 27.26 21.86
N GLN A 50 29.81 26.67 22.21
CA GLN A 50 30.27 26.66 23.63
C GLN A 50 30.63 28.06 24.14
N ALA A 51 31.07 28.95 23.27
CA ALA A 51 31.35 30.35 23.56
C ALA A 51 30.11 31.25 23.55
N GLY A 52 28.91 30.68 23.44
CA GLY A 52 27.64 31.37 23.56
C GLY A 52 26.94 31.70 22.23
N ALA A 53 27.38 31.14 21.07
CA ALA A 53 26.63 31.27 19.83
C ALA A 53 25.38 30.38 19.85
N ALA A 54 24.20 30.94 19.61
CA ALA A 54 22.94 30.22 19.49
C ALA A 54 22.93 29.33 18.22
N THR A 55 23.48 29.83 17.11
CA THR A 55 23.74 29.07 15.89
C THR A 55 25.15 29.35 15.41
N ALA A 56 25.83 28.36 14.81
CA ALA A 56 27.14 28.55 14.20
C ALA A 56 27.25 27.64 12.97
N ARG A 57 27.65 28.23 11.86
CA ARG A 57 27.88 27.53 10.59
C ARG A 57 29.13 28.05 9.92
N TRP A 58 30.15 27.22 9.85
CA TRP A 58 31.39 27.51 9.15
C TRP A 58 31.39 26.89 7.75
N ASP A 59 31.78 27.66 6.76
CA ASP A 59 31.82 27.24 5.36
C ASP A 59 33.28 26.93 4.96
N LEU A 60 33.51 25.69 4.52
CA LEU A 60 34.85 25.20 4.16
C LEU A 60 35.44 25.89 2.93
N LYS A 61 34.64 26.39 2.00
CA LYS A 61 35.14 27.02 0.74
C LYS A 61 35.45 28.48 0.94
N THR A 62 34.67 29.19 1.73
CA THR A 62 34.85 30.60 1.96
C THR A 62 35.61 30.89 3.24
N HIS A 63 35.89 29.90 4.05
CA HIS A 63 36.52 29.99 5.39
C HIS A 63 35.76 30.93 6.35
N ARG A 64 34.47 31.21 6.10
CA ARG A 64 33.66 32.13 6.90
C ARG A 64 32.76 31.38 7.89
N LEU A 65 32.82 31.80 9.15
CA LEU A 65 31.89 31.39 10.21
C LEU A 65 30.74 32.39 10.31
N THR A 66 29.52 31.96 10.02
CA THR A 66 28.31 32.76 10.24
C THR A 66 27.61 32.21 11.48
N PHE A 67 27.27 33.05 12.44
CA PHE A 67 26.69 32.65 13.73
C PHE A 67 25.73 33.72 14.24
N THR A 68 24.81 33.29 15.12
CA THR A 68 23.90 34.18 15.86
C THR A 68 24.19 34.07 17.34
N PHE A 69 24.14 35.17 18.06
CA PHE A 69 24.40 35.21 19.50
C PHE A 69 23.57 36.30 20.19
N ASP A 70 23.38 36.14 21.48
CA ASP A 70 22.74 37.14 22.32
C ASP A 70 23.83 38.13 22.84
N ILE A 71 23.70 39.40 22.45
CA ILE A 71 24.65 40.45 22.81
C ILE A 71 24.75 40.70 24.32
N SER A 72 23.78 40.26 25.08
CA SER A 72 23.80 40.38 26.55
C SER A 72 24.61 39.26 27.23
N GLN A 73 24.89 38.15 26.50
CA GLN A 73 25.58 36.98 27.07
C GLN A 73 26.99 36.79 26.51
N THR A 74 27.27 37.15 25.29
CA THR A 74 28.58 36.97 24.65
C THR A 74 28.82 38.04 23.59
N SER A 75 30.03 38.07 23.05
CA SER A 75 30.40 38.96 21.96
C SER A 75 31.07 38.20 20.80
N SER A 76 31.04 38.79 19.62
CA SER A 76 31.74 38.21 18.43
C SER A 76 33.22 38.06 18.68
N ASP A 77 33.81 38.93 19.51
CA ASP A 77 35.22 38.96 19.85
C ASP A 77 35.56 37.79 20.79
N SER A 78 34.72 37.54 21.81
CA SER A 78 34.87 36.39 22.71
C SER A 78 34.79 35.04 22.01
N ILE A 79 33.92 34.95 20.97
CA ILE A 79 33.77 33.76 20.16
C ILE A 79 35.01 33.53 19.29
N GLN A 80 35.58 34.60 18.71
CA GLN A 80 36.85 34.53 17.95
C GLN A 80 38.00 34.07 18.83
N GLN A 81 38.12 34.60 20.03
CA GLN A 81 39.16 34.24 20.97
C GLN A 81 39.06 32.76 21.40
N ALA A 82 37.85 32.26 21.67
CA ALA A 82 37.63 30.86 22.04
C ALA A 82 38.02 29.93 20.89
N ILE A 83 37.74 30.31 19.60
CA ILE A 83 38.11 29.51 18.45
C ILE A 83 39.63 29.48 18.27
N ALA A 84 40.32 30.60 18.51
CA ALA A 84 41.77 30.65 18.48
C ALA A 84 42.43 29.76 19.56
N VAL A 85 41.89 29.75 20.79
CA VAL A 85 42.28 28.84 21.86
C VAL A 85 42.04 27.37 21.50
N ALA A 86 41.07 27.07 20.65
CA ALA A 86 40.81 25.71 20.17
C ALA A 86 41.71 25.28 18.97
N GLY A 87 42.68 26.12 18.57
CA GLY A 87 43.71 25.79 17.58
C GLY A 87 43.41 26.32 16.15
N HIS A 88 42.39 27.17 15.95
CA HIS A 88 42.06 27.73 14.63
C HIS A 88 42.24 29.23 14.58
N ASP A 89 43.05 29.72 13.63
CA ASP A 89 43.26 31.16 13.40
C ASP A 89 41.94 31.82 12.96
N THR A 90 41.64 32.92 13.57
CA THR A 90 40.50 33.79 13.19
C THR A 90 41.00 35.11 12.58
N GLU A 91 40.06 35.89 12.09
CA GLU A 91 40.37 37.24 11.50
C GLU A 91 41.15 38.12 12.48
N LYS A 92 40.94 38.01 13.80
CA LYS A 92 41.58 38.86 14.81
C LYS A 92 42.61 38.16 15.68
N TYR A 93 42.47 36.83 15.88
CA TYR A 93 43.28 36.06 16.85
C TYR A 93 43.96 34.89 16.14
N ARG A 94 45.25 34.74 16.37
CA ARG A 94 46.02 33.58 15.94
C ARG A 94 46.05 32.54 17.05
N ALA A 95 45.86 31.27 16.69
CA ALA A 95 46.06 30.14 17.61
C ALA A 95 47.49 30.00 18.02
N GLU A 96 47.73 29.67 19.28
CA GLU A 96 49.05 29.39 19.81
C GLU A 96 49.68 28.17 19.09
N ASP A 97 50.97 28.27 18.72
CA ASP A 97 51.62 27.26 17.86
C ASP A 97 51.58 25.87 18.49
N ALA A 98 51.74 25.74 19.84
CA ALA A 98 51.64 24.48 20.54
C ALA A 98 50.22 23.85 20.48
N THR A 99 49.15 24.68 20.51
CA THR A 99 47.78 24.24 20.35
C THR A 99 47.44 23.86 18.93
N TYR A 100 47.99 24.61 17.96
CA TYR A 100 47.85 24.34 16.55
C TYR A 100 48.53 23.00 16.14
N GLU A 101 49.81 22.76 16.59
CA GLU A 101 50.56 21.55 16.32
C GLU A 101 49.97 20.29 16.98
N ALA A 102 49.16 20.47 18.03
CA ALA A 102 48.43 19.38 18.67
C ALA A 102 47.11 19.02 17.90
N LEU A 103 46.78 19.74 16.83
CA LEU A 103 45.66 19.40 15.99
C LEU A 103 45.93 18.12 15.18
N PRO A 104 44.94 17.32 14.80
CA PRO A 104 45.12 16.22 13.86
C PRO A 104 45.72 16.71 12.53
N ASP A 105 46.54 15.90 11.90
CA ASP A 105 47.32 16.23 10.67
C ASP A 105 46.45 16.88 9.59
N CYS A 106 45.18 16.45 9.42
CA CYS A 106 44.22 17.02 8.45
C CYS A 106 43.74 18.42 8.83
N CYS A 107 44.08 18.93 10.04
CA CYS A 107 43.70 20.26 10.50
C CYS A 107 44.90 21.23 10.48
N LEU A 108 46.09 20.80 10.08
CA LEU A 108 47.30 21.61 10.00
C LEU A 108 47.31 22.43 8.68
N TYR A 109 46.46 23.44 8.60
CA TYR A 109 46.22 24.24 7.39
C TYR A 109 47.33 25.26 7.07
N ARG A 110 48.26 25.59 8.03
CA ARG A 110 49.31 26.60 7.79
C ARG A 110 50.35 26.11 6.76
N GLU A 111 50.58 24.78 6.65
CA GLU A 111 51.48 24.22 5.65
C GLU A 111 50.86 24.19 4.24
N SER A 112 49.53 24.09 4.14
CA SER A 112 48.81 24.01 2.86
C SER A 112 48.70 25.32 2.11
N LEU A 113 49.05 26.44 2.72
CA LEU A 113 48.99 27.79 2.09
C LEU A 113 50.21 28.09 1.19
N ASN A 114 51.22 27.20 1.09
CA ASN A 114 52.44 27.39 0.36
C ASN A 114 52.63 26.55 -0.91
N HIS A 115 51.60 25.84 -1.41
CA HIS A 115 51.68 25.07 -2.65
C HIS A 115 50.55 25.50 -3.61
N GLU A 116 50.89 26.25 -4.62
CA GLU A 116 50.15 26.35 -5.88
C GLU A 116 50.42 25.03 -6.65
N ASP A 117 49.51 24.06 -6.54
CA ASP A 117 49.16 23.01 -7.49
C ASP A 117 48.15 22.07 -6.77
N ALA A 118 46.87 22.50 -6.63
CA ALA A 118 45.82 21.66 -6.06
C ALA A 118 45.22 20.81 -7.19
N GLN A 119 45.72 19.60 -7.38
CA GLN A 119 44.90 18.52 -7.95
C GLN A 119 43.73 18.25 -6.97
N THR A 120 42.52 18.44 -7.42
CA THR A 120 41.29 18.23 -6.63
C THR A 120 41.10 16.77 -6.35
N SER A 121 41.51 16.29 -5.18
CA SER A 121 41.22 14.92 -4.70
C SER A 121 39.85 14.89 -3.98
N ILE A 122 39.16 13.76 -4.09
CA ILE A 122 37.89 13.47 -3.41
C ILE A 122 38.21 12.86 -2.07
N HIS A 123 37.62 13.40 -0.98
CA HIS A 123 37.80 12.93 0.37
C HIS A 123 36.44 12.41 0.94
N GLY A 124 36.49 11.32 1.71
CA GLY A 124 35.32 10.79 2.34
C GLY A 124 35.65 9.90 3.55
N ILE A 125 34.59 9.49 4.26
CA ILE A 125 34.67 8.58 5.40
C ILE A 125 33.71 7.40 5.19
N VAL A 126 34.19 6.19 5.47
CA VAL A 126 33.40 4.96 5.46
C VAL A 126 33.15 4.52 6.90
N LEU A 127 31.88 4.39 7.24
CA LEU A 127 31.40 4.02 8.57
C LEU A 127 30.53 2.77 8.48
N SER A 128 30.38 2.09 9.61
CA SER A 128 29.32 1.12 9.86
C SER A 128 28.48 1.56 11.05
N GLU A 129 27.30 0.98 11.19
CA GLU A 129 26.47 1.16 12.37
C GLU A 129 26.55 -0.10 13.26
N ASP A 130 26.86 0.07 14.56
CA ASP A 130 26.87 -1.04 15.50
C ASP A 130 25.44 -1.42 15.95
N ASN A 131 25.29 -2.51 16.69
CA ASN A 131 24.02 -2.98 17.22
C ASN A 131 23.35 -2.01 18.21
N LYS A 132 24.00 -0.90 18.56
CA LYS A 132 23.47 0.16 19.46
C LYS A 132 23.16 1.45 18.70
N GLY A 133 23.39 1.47 17.37
CA GLY A 133 23.18 2.64 16.53
C GLY A 133 24.31 3.67 16.56
N ASN A 134 25.51 3.30 17.04
CA ASN A 134 26.68 4.18 16.96
C ASN A 134 27.43 3.94 15.65
N PHE A 135 27.97 5.01 15.07
CA PHE A 135 28.80 4.91 13.87
C PHE A 135 30.24 4.53 14.26
N ILE A 136 30.73 3.45 13.65
CA ILE A 136 32.10 2.94 13.82
C ILE A 136 32.85 3.09 12.51
N PRO A 137 34.06 3.71 12.48
CA PRO A 137 34.89 3.77 11.30
C PRO A 137 35.26 2.37 10.78
N LEU A 138 35.16 2.19 9.46
CA LEU A 138 35.58 0.95 8.78
C LEU A 138 36.99 1.13 8.21
N GLU A 139 38.02 0.54 8.86
CA GLU A 139 39.37 0.49 8.36
C GLU A 139 39.53 -0.56 7.26
N GLY A 140 40.14 -0.21 6.12
CA GLY A 140 40.37 -1.13 5.00
C GLY A 140 39.17 -1.37 4.08
N ALA A 141 38.13 -0.54 4.15
CA ALA A 141 37.08 -0.55 3.15
C ALA A 141 37.64 -0.16 1.78
N THR A 142 37.30 -0.89 0.75
CA THR A 142 37.75 -0.67 -0.63
C THR A 142 36.84 0.29 -1.33
N ILE A 143 37.37 1.35 -1.92
CA ILE A 143 36.69 2.39 -2.68
C ILE A 143 37.24 2.41 -4.09
N VAL A 144 36.45 2.10 -5.11
CA VAL A 144 36.92 2.00 -6.50
C VAL A 144 35.96 2.71 -7.47
N TRP A 145 36.49 3.29 -8.52
CA TRP A 145 35.71 3.79 -9.64
C TRP A 145 35.04 2.64 -10.39
N MET A 146 33.78 2.77 -10.69
CA MET A 146 32.95 1.67 -11.22
C MET A 146 33.42 1.22 -12.62
N SER A 147 33.86 2.14 -13.46
CA SER A 147 34.26 1.86 -14.85
C SER A 147 35.72 1.38 -14.98
N THR A 148 36.63 1.97 -14.21
CA THR A 148 38.09 1.73 -14.37
C THR A 148 38.67 0.78 -13.34
N GLY A 149 37.99 0.60 -12.19
CA GLY A 149 38.49 -0.19 -11.09
C GLY A 149 39.69 0.43 -10.35
N VAL A 150 40.08 1.66 -10.69
CA VAL A 150 41.08 2.45 -9.95
C VAL A 150 40.51 2.83 -8.59
N GLY A 151 41.25 2.63 -7.51
CA GLY A 151 40.69 2.82 -6.18
C GLY A 151 41.70 3.06 -5.08
N THR A 152 41.17 3.17 -3.86
CA THR A 152 41.88 3.38 -2.61
C THR A 152 41.24 2.54 -1.51
N VAL A 153 41.84 2.57 -0.31
CA VAL A 153 41.25 1.95 0.88
C VAL A 153 41.15 2.97 2.01
N SER A 154 40.18 2.82 2.88
CA SER A 154 40.02 3.66 4.05
C SER A 154 41.06 3.37 5.13
N ASP A 155 41.49 4.40 5.84
CA ASP A 155 42.42 4.32 6.95
C ASP A 155 41.76 3.83 8.27
N LYS A 156 42.54 3.79 9.38
CA LYS A 156 42.07 3.41 10.72
C LYS A 156 40.91 4.24 11.28
N ASN A 157 40.67 5.44 10.71
CA ASN A 157 39.56 6.33 11.06
C ASN A 157 38.41 6.25 10.03
N GLY A 158 38.47 5.30 9.08
CA GLY A 158 37.51 5.15 8.00
C GLY A 158 37.67 6.18 6.88
N VAL A 159 38.68 7.05 6.93
CA VAL A 159 38.87 8.14 5.97
C VAL A 159 39.57 7.61 4.71
N PHE A 160 39.12 8.06 3.54
CA PHE A 160 39.76 7.76 2.25
C PHE A 160 39.96 9.02 1.43
N THR A 161 40.94 8.96 0.55
CA THR A 161 41.22 9.97 -0.47
C THR A 161 41.36 9.28 -1.81
N ILE A 162 40.66 9.73 -2.84
CA ILE A 162 40.73 9.19 -4.20
C ILE A 162 40.80 10.31 -5.21
N GLN A 163 41.60 10.14 -6.26
CA GLN A 163 41.64 11.11 -7.37
C GLN A 163 40.38 10.97 -8.26
N PRO A 164 39.89 12.08 -8.80
CA PRO A 164 38.83 12.00 -9.82
C PRO A 164 39.31 11.21 -11.04
N ASP A 165 38.43 10.41 -11.62
CA ASP A 165 38.71 9.56 -12.79
C ASP A 165 37.64 9.81 -13.85
N GLU A 166 37.95 10.73 -14.79
CA GLU A 166 37.04 10.98 -15.90
C GLU A 166 37.08 9.79 -16.89
N PRO A 167 35.93 9.24 -17.36
CA PRO A 167 34.63 9.85 -17.37
C PRO A 167 33.64 9.26 -16.34
N ASP A 168 34.09 8.69 -15.24
CA ASP A 168 33.21 8.03 -14.27
C ASP A 168 32.90 8.92 -13.04
N ASP A 169 31.63 9.00 -12.70
CA ASP A 169 31.13 9.74 -11.54
C ASP A 169 30.66 8.80 -10.41
N ARG A 170 30.88 7.44 -10.52
CA ARG A 170 30.36 6.44 -9.58
C ARG A 170 31.47 5.68 -8.88
N LEU A 171 31.45 5.74 -7.54
CA LEU A 171 32.32 4.96 -6.66
C LEU A 171 31.58 3.74 -6.13
N ILE A 172 32.21 2.58 -6.22
CA ILE A 172 31.79 1.36 -5.51
C ILE A 172 32.58 1.27 -4.22
N ILE A 173 31.87 1.17 -3.09
CA ILE A 173 32.44 1.03 -1.76
C ILE A 173 32.08 -0.36 -1.23
N SER A 174 33.11 -1.14 -0.84
CA SER A 174 32.92 -2.50 -0.35
C SER A 174 33.79 -2.80 0.86
N TYR A 175 33.26 -3.63 1.78
CA TYR A 175 34.02 -4.14 2.92
C TYR A 175 33.55 -5.56 3.24
N ALA A 176 34.49 -6.44 3.68
CA ALA A 176 34.15 -7.84 3.97
C ALA A 176 33.09 -7.95 5.09
N GLY A 177 31.99 -8.63 4.80
CA GLY A 177 30.85 -8.78 5.73
C GLY A 177 29.81 -7.64 5.68
N TYR A 178 29.94 -6.72 4.75
CA TYR A 178 29.00 -5.60 4.51
C TYR A 178 28.46 -5.64 3.08
N THR A 179 27.28 -5.06 2.90
CA THR A 179 26.70 -4.90 1.56
C THR A 179 27.44 -3.78 0.83
N PRO A 180 28.03 -4.02 -0.36
CA PRO A 180 28.63 -2.97 -1.15
C PRO A 180 27.63 -1.88 -1.49
N ASP A 181 28.06 -0.63 -1.44
CA ASP A 181 27.28 0.54 -1.85
C ASP A 181 27.88 1.19 -3.09
N THR A 182 27.05 1.86 -3.89
CA THR A 182 27.49 2.60 -5.09
C THR A 182 27.01 4.04 -4.97
N LEU A 183 27.94 4.95 -4.92
CA LEU A 183 27.70 6.39 -4.77
C LEU A 183 27.98 7.13 -6.08
N THR A 184 27.06 7.98 -6.52
CA THR A 184 27.35 8.98 -7.56
C THR A 184 27.94 10.22 -6.92
N VAL A 185 29.16 10.57 -7.33
CA VAL A 185 29.91 11.71 -6.78
C VAL A 185 29.40 13.01 -7.43
N THR A 186 28.54 13.71 -6.74
CA THR A 186 28.02 15.01 -7.17
C THR A 186 28.76 16.19 -6.53
N ASN A 187 29.58 15.92 -5.51
CA ASN A 187 30.36 16.93 -4.77
C ASN A 187 31.72 16.36 -4.38
N MET A 188 32.80 17.06 -4.60
CA MET A 188 34.18 16.55 -4.41
C MET A 188 34.66 16.52 -2.96
N ASN A 189 33.92 17.06 -2.00
CA ASN A 189 34.31 17.09 -0.58
C ASN A 189 33.19 16.60 0.33
N ASP A 190 33.59 15.92 1.44
CA ASP A 190 32.73 15.45 2.53
C ASP A 190 31.75 14.31 2.16
N ILE A 191 32.25 13.29 1.51
CA ILE A 191 31.50 12.07 1.26
C ILE A 191 31.44 11.23 2.55
N GLN A 192 30.23 11.08 3.13
CA GLN A 192 30.02 10.14 4.23
C GLN A 192 29.25 8.92 3.73
N ILE A 193 29.86 7.74 3.89
CA ILE A 193 29.31 6.45 3.46
C ILE A 193 29.09 5.59 4.69
N ILE A 194 27.85 5.08 4.83
CA ILE A 194 27.52 4.15 5.91
C ILE A 194 27.21 2.81 5.27
N LEU A 195 28.15 1.86 5.36
CA LEU A 195 27.92 0.51 4.87
C LEU A 195 27.01 -0.24 5.88
N GLY A 196 25.89 -0.77 5.38
CA GLY A 196 25.06 -1.69 6.12
C GLY A 196 25.78 -3.02 6.30
N SER A 197 25.91 -3.51 7.56
CA SER A 197 26.32 -4.89 7.77
C SER A 197 25.29 -5.81 7.10
N ASN A 198 25.72 -6.97 6.57
CA ASN A 198 24.80 -7.98 6.00
C ASN A 198 23.73 -8.45 6.99
N ASN A 199 23.77 -7.99 8.23
CA ASN A 199 22.83 -8.27 9.32
C ASN A 199 21.74 -7.19 9.51
N MET A 200 21.79 -6.07 8.79
CA MET A 200 20.75 -5.04 8.85
C MET A 200 19.97 -5.00 7.53
N LEU A 201 18.69 -5.29 7.64
CA LEU A 201 17.72 -5.30 6.54
C LEU A 201 17.46 -3.89 6.02
N ASN A 202 18.38 -3.34 5.25
CA ASN A 202 18.09 -2.17 4.44
C ASN A 202 17.39 -2.61 3.15
N ALA A 203 16.40 -1.82 2.72
CA ALA A 203 15.77 -2.00 1.43
C ALA A 203 16.86 -2.02 0.34
N VAL A 204 17.16 -3.20 -0.14
CA VAL A 204 18.08 -3.38 -1.26
C VAL A 204 17.40 -2.78 -2.47
N GLN A 205 17.87 -1.63 -2.90
CA GLN A 205 17.56 -1.12 -4.24
C GLN A 205 18.33 -1.97 -5.24
N VAL A 206 17.76 -3.14 -5.55
CA VAL A 206 18.33 -4.02 -6.56
C VAL A 206 17.99 -3.44 -7.92
N THR A 207 18.95 -2.85 -8.61
CA THR A 207 18.94 -2.65 -10.07
C THR A 207 19.16 -3.99 -10.79
N ALA A 208 18.50 -5.05 -10.32
CA ALA A 208 18.26 -6.26 -11.10
C ALA A 208 16.90 -6.06 -11.78
N THR A 209 16.74 -6.54 -12.99
CA THR A 209 15.46 -6.59 -13.70
C THR A 209 14.33 -6.87 -12.72
N THR A 210 13.54 -5.83 -12.40
CA THR A 210 12.48 -5.89 -11.38
C THR A 210 11.56 -7.05 -11.76
N ARG A 211 11.51 -8.08 -10.91
CA ARG A 211 10.58 -9.20 -11.12
C ARG A 211 9.17 -8.64 -11.08
N SER A 212 8.30 -9.15 -11.91
CA SER A 212 6.91 -8.71 -11.97
C SER A 212 6.20 -8.90 -10.62
N ARG A 213 6.62 -9.93 -9.89
CA ARG A 213 6.10 -10.31 -8.58
C ARG A 213 7.19 -11.01 -7.76
N TYR A 214 7.17 -10.81 -6.44
CA TYR A 214 8.04 -11.54 -5.52
C TYR A 214 7.41 -11.68 -4.13
N ILE A 215 7.81 -12.74 -3.41
CA ILE A 215 7.48 -12.91 -2.00
C ILE A 215 8.57 -12.23 -1.21
N ASN A 216 8.18 -11.30 -0.32
CA ASN A 216 9.12 -10.68 0.60
C ASN A 216 9.69 -11.74 1.53
N LYS A 217 10.98 -12.07 1.34
CA LYS A 217 11.65 -13.14 2.08
C LYS A 217 11.92 -12.79 3.53
N PHE A 218 12.05 -11.52 3.82
CA PHE A 218 12.44 -11.03 5.14
C PHE A 218 11.24 -10.75 6.05
N ASN A 219 10.05 -10.59 5.47
CA ASN A 219 8.84 -10.41 6.26
C ASN A 219 8.41 -11.75 6.89
N PRO A 220 8.17 -11.82 8.21
CA PRO A 220 7.63 -13.00 8.87
C PRO A 220 6.18 -13.31 8.43
N VAL A 221 5.42 -12.30 8.06
CA VAL A 221 4.13 -12.49 7.36
C VAL A 221 4.42 -12.81 5.89
N ARG A 222 3.77 -13.83 5.33
CA ARG A 222 3.90 -14.14 3.91
C ARG A 222 3.26 -13.03 3.09
N THR A 223 4.08 -12.08 2.69
CA THR A 223 3.66 -10.93 1.89
C THR A 223 4.15 -11.08 0.45
N GLU A 224 3.22 -11.11 -0.47
CA GLU A 224 3.44 -11.08 -1.89
C GLU A 224 3.38 -9.62 -2.37
N ILE A 225 4.38 -9.19 -3.13
CA ILE A 225 4.44 -7.86 -3.71
C ILE A 225 4.21 -7.96 -5.22
N LEU A 226 3.11 -7.35 -5.68
CA LEU A 226 2.78 -7.17 -7.08
C LEU A 226 3.31 -5.81 -7.50
N THR A 227 4.33 -5.79 -8.34
CA THR A 227 4.94 -4.54 -8.81
C THR A 227 4.16 -3.94 -9.97
N SER A 228 4.45 -2.70 -10.35
CA SER A 228 3.88 -2.07 -11.55
C SER A 228 4.08 -2.92 -12.82
N LYS A 229 5.17 -3.70 -12.90
CA LYS A 229 5.42 -4.63 -14.01
C LYS A 229 4.37 -5.75 -14.08
N GLU A 230 3.92 -6.30 -12.95
CA GLU A 230 2.83 -7.28 -12.91
C GLU A 230 1.51 -6.63 -13.32
N LEU A 231 1.22 -5.44 -12.78
CA LEU A 231 0.00 -4.70 -13.08
C LEU A 231 -0.12 -4.28 -14.56
N MET A 232 1.00 -4.22 -15.27
CA MET A 232 1.04 -3.93 -16.71
C MET A 232 0.82 -5.15 -17.62
N LYS A 233 0.78 -6.38 -17.08
CA LYS A 233 0.53 -7.63 -17.85
C LYS A 233 -0.90 -7.75 -18.38
N ALA A 234 -1.85 -7.06 -17.76
CA ALA A 234 -3.21 -6.88 -18.22
C ALA A 234 -3.54 -5.39 -18.30
N ALA A 235 -4.60 -5.02 -18.98
CA ALA A 235 -5.09 -3.65 -18.99
C ALA A 235 -5.84 -3.36 -17.68
N CYS A 236 -5.10 -3.11 -16.58
CA CYS A 236 -5.66 -2.85 -15.26
C CYS A 236 -6.25 -1.44 -15.21
N CYS A 237 -7.53 -1.27 -15.45
CA CYS A 237 -8.22 0.01 -15.32
C CYS A 237 -8.48 0.38 -13.85
N ASN A 238 -8.65 -0.63 -12.98
CA ASN A 238 -8.94 -0.44 -11.55
C ASN A 238 -8.32 -1.56 -10.68
N LEU A 239 -8.44 -1.43 -9.36
CA LEU A 239 -7.85 -2.38 -8.41
C LEU A 239 -8.39 -3.81 -8.59
N SER A 240 -9.67 -4.02 -8.91
CA SER A 240 -10.20 -5.38 -9.09
C SER A 240 -9.53 -6.11 -10.26
N GLU A 241 -9.34 -5.42 -11.37
CA GLU A 241 -8.67 -5.97 -12.56
C GLU A 241 -7.18 -6.23 -12.33
N SER A 242 -6.56 -5.53 -11.37
CA SER A 242 -5.16 -5.75 -10.97
C SER A 242 -4.89 -7.15 -10.38
N PHE A 243 -5.93 -7.87 -9.96
CA PHE A 243 -5.80 -9.23 -9.42
C PHE A 243 -6.05 -10.34 -10.45
N GLU A 244 -6.46 -10.04 -11.68
CA GLU A 244 -6.80 -11.07 -12.68
C GLU A 244 -5.61 -11.95 -13.09
N THR A 245 -4.37 -11.43 -12.97
CA THR A 245 -3.13 -12.18 -13.18
C THR A 245 -2.54 -12.76 -11.90
N ASN A 246 -3.25 -12.64 -10.75
CA ASN A 246 -2.78 -13.12 -9.46
C ASN A 246 -3.47 -14.42 -9.06
N PRO A 247 -2.72 -15.50 -8.74
CA PRO A 247 -3.32 -16.77 -8.35
C PRO A 247 -3.89 -16.78 -6.93
N SER A 248 -3.62 -15.78 -6.06
CA SER A 248 -4.01 -15.79 -4.65
C SER A 248 -5.35 -15.11 -4.39
N VAL A 249 -5.77 -14.19 -5.29
CA VAL A 249 -7.02 -13.43 -5.15
C VAL A 249 -7.95 -13.77 -6.32
N ASP A 250 -9.20 -14.06 -6.00
CA ASP A 250 -10.24 -14.28 -6.99
C ASP A 250 -11.06 -13.03 -7.19
N VAL A 251 -11.42 -12.75 -8.43
CA VAL A 251 -12.28 -11.62 -8.79
C VAL A 251 -13.52 -12.17 -9.50
N SER A 252 -14.69 -11.67 -9.14
CA SER A 252 -15.94 -12.03 -9.80
C SER A 252 -16.93 -10.86 -9.73
N TYR A 253 -17.88 -10.82 -10.66
CA TYR A 253 -19.04 -9.95 -10.52
C TYR A 253 -19.88 -10.39 -9.32
N SER A 254 -20.49 -9.44 -8.62
CA SER A 254 -21.36 -9.71 -7.48
C SER A 254 -22.82 -9.93 -7.90
N ASP A 255 -23.25 -9.25 -8.96
CA ASP A 255 -24.58 -9.35 -9.54
C ASP A 255 -24.55 -9.03 -11.05
N ALA A 256 -25.68 -9.25 -11.73
CA ALA A 256 -25.81 -9.10 -13.18
C ALA A 256 -26.08 -7.65 -13.65
N VAL A 257 -26.36 -6.69 -12.76
CA VAL A 257 -26.96 -5.40 -13.17
C VAL A 257 -26.20 -4.17 -12.67
N SER A 258 -25.40 -4.28 -11.59
CA SER A 258 -24.72 -3.13 -10.97
C SER A 258 -23.29 -2.93 -11.46
N GLY A 259 -22.68 -3.95 -12.09
CA GLY A 259 -21.26 -3.96 -12.46
C GLY A 259 -20.31 -4.00 -11.28
N SER A 260 -20.81 -4.29 -10.08
CA SER A 260 -19.98 -4.46 -8.88
C SER A 260 -19.11 -5.70 -9.01
N LYS A 261 -17.83 -5.58 -8.64
CA LYS A 261 -16.89 -6.69 -8.56
C LYS A 261 -16.48 -6.93 -7.10
N GLN A 262 -16.35 -8.18 -6.73
CA GLN A 262 -15.88 -8.61 -5.42
C GLN A 262 -14.60 -9.44 -5.56
N ILE A 263 -13.80 -9.42 -4.49
CA ILE A 263 -12.62 -10.27 -4.37
C ILE A 263 -12.84 -11.36 -3.32
N GLN A 264 -12.11 -12.46 -3.45
CA GLN A 264 -12.03 -13.50 -2.43
C GLN A 264 -10.56 -13.81 -2.13
N LEU A 265 -10.23 -13.94 -0.86
CA LEU A 265 -8.92 -14.36 -0.37
C LEU A 265 -9.10 -15.51 0.62
N LEU A 266 -8.32 -16.60 0.46
CA LEU A 266 -8.44 -17.80 1.27
C LEU A 266 -9.86 -18.43 1.25
N GLY A 267 -10.61 -18.27 0.15
CA GLY A 267 -12.00 -18.74 0.02
C GLY A 267 -13.05 -17.86 0.74
N LEU A 268 -12.61 -16.80 1.42
CA LEU A 268 -13.48 -15.85 2.10
C LEU A 268 -13.71 -14.60 1.26
N ALA A 269 -14.87 -13.96 1.41
CA ALA A 269 -15.18 -12.69 0.74
C ALA A 269 -14.18 -11.59 1.13
N GLY A 270 -13.98 -10.63 0.23
CA GLY A 270 -13.02 -9.54 0.40
C GLY A 270 -13.21 -8.70 1.65
N ILE A 271 -14.43 -8.65 2.20
CA ILE A 271 -14.75 -7.97 3.46
C ILE A 271 -13.96 -8.51 4.67
N TYR A 272 -13.49 -9.75 4.61
CA TYR A 272 -12.65 -10.37 5.65
C TYR A 272 -11.15 -10.08 5.47
N SER A 273 -10.78 -9.42 4.37
CA SER A 273 -9.43 -8.92 4.11
C SER A 273 -9.39 -7.43 4.37
N GLN A 274 -8.47 -6.99 5.23
CA GLN A 274 -8.30 -5.57 5.50
C GLN A 274 -7.68 -4.88 4.28
N LEU A 275 -8.46 -4.03 3.61
CA LEU A 275 -7.99 -3.21 2.50
C LEU A 275 -7.44 -1.90 3.04
N THR A 276 -6.17 -1.61 2.75
CA THR A 276 -5.50 -0.36 3.14
C THR A 276 -4.92 0.34 1.93
N VAL A 277 -4.87 1.65 1.98
CA VAL A 277 -4.12 2.49 1.03
C VAL A 277 -3.00 3.15 1.81
N GLU A 278 -1.76 2.80 1.48
CA GLU A 278 -0.56 3.30 2.17
C GLU A 278 -0.64 3.10 3.71
N ASN A 279 -1.09 1.91 4.14
CA ASN A 279 -1.29 1.52 5.54
C ASN A 279 -2.33 2.35 6.32
N MET A 280 -3.18 3.12 5.65
CA MET A 280 -4.38 3.74 6.22
C MET A 280 -5.62 2.99 5.73
N PRO A 281 -6.75 3.04 6.44
CA PRO A 281 -7.98 2.40 5.99
C PRO A 281 -8.34 2.82 4.56
N GLY A 282 -8.51 1.83 3.68
CA GLY A 282 -8.96 2.00 2.30
C GLY A 282 -10.48 2.09 2.18
N PRO A 283 -11.06 1.79 1.00
CA PRO A 283 -12.50 1.69 0.83
C PRO A 283 -13.10 0.64 1.77
N ARG A 284 -13.97 1.07 2.68
CA ARG A 284 -14.65 0.25 3.70
C ARG A 284 -16.04 0.83 3.99
N GLY A 285 -16.84 0.15 4.81
CA GLY A 285 -18.18 0.60 5.17
C GLY A 285 -19.10 0.69 3.94
N LEU A 286 -19.69 1.85 3.67
CA LEU A 286 -20.55 2.05 2.51
C LEU A 286 -19.84 1.86 1.17
N ALA A 287 -18.55 2.14 1.10
CA ALA A 287 -17.75 1.97 -0.12
C ALA A 287 -17.45 0.50 -0.47
N THR A 288 -17.82 -0.48 0.36
CA THR A 288 -17.43 -1.88 0.19
C THR A 288 -17.85 -2.47 -1.16
N ALA A 289 -19.06 -2.20 -1.62
CA ALA A 289 -19.56 -2.77 -2.87
C ALA A 289 -18.81 -2.29 -4.13
N TYR A 290 -18.37 -1.03 -4.15
CA TYR A 290 -17.79 -0.39 -5.35
C TYR A 290 -16.35 0.08 -5.16
N GLY A 291 -15.81 -0.02 -3.94
CA GLY A 291 -14.53 0.56 -3.56
C GLY A 291 -13.31 0.05 -4.33
N LEU A 292 -13.38 -1.16 -4.87
CA LEU A 292 -12.32 -1.70 -5.73
C LEU A 292 -12.22 -0.93 -7.06
N LEU A 293 -13.32 -0.35 -7.53
CA LEU A 293 -13.36 0.50 -8.73
C LEU A 293 -12.84 1.91 -8.46
N PHE A 294 -12.83 2.36 -7.19
CA PHE A 294 -12.45 3.72 -6.79
C PHE A 294 -10.93 3.95 -6.76
N ILE A 295 -10.14 2.90 -7.00
CA ILE A 295 -8.68 2.96 -7.06
C ILE A 295 -8.23 2.63 -8.49
N PRO A 296 -7.86 3.65 -9.29
CA PRO A 296 -7.39 3.44 -10.65
C PRO A 296 -6.10 2.62 -10.68
N GLY A 297 -6.03 1.61 -11.53
CA GLY A 297 -4.86 0.74 -11.69
C GLY A 297 -3.57 1.51 -12.01
N PRO A 298 -3.58 2.48 -12.96
CA PRO A 298 -2.40 3.29 -13.29
C PRO A 298 -1.85 4.17 -12.16
N TRP A 299 -2.62 4.41 -11.07
CA TRP A 299 -2.16 5.13 -9.89
C TRP A 299 -1.36 4.24 -8.93
N ILE A 300 -1.47 2.92 -9.08
CA ILE A 300 -0.86 1.93 -8.19
C ILE A 300 0.62 1.76 -8.54
N GLU A 301 1.49 1.92 -7.55
CA GLU A 301 2.91 1.62 -7.64
C GLU A 301 3.17 0.15 -7.36
N ASN A 302 2.59 -0.37 -6.26
CA ASN A 302 2.62 -1.79 -5.93
C ASN A 302 1.43 -2.18 -5.03
N ILE A 303 1.13 -3.47 -5.00
CA ILE A 303 0.16 -4.06 -4.08
C ILE A 303 0.89 -5.06 -3.20
N GLN A 304 0.70 -4.95 -1.89
CA GLN A 304 1.25 -5.86 -0.89
C GLN A 304 0.13 -6.76 -0.38
N LEU A 305 0.15 -8.00 -0.77
CA LEU A 305 -0.84 -9.01 -0.40
C LEU A 305 -0.28 -9.90 0.72
N SER A 306 -0.80 -9.78 1.92
CA SER A 306 -0.43 -10.60 3.07
C SER A 306 -1.56 -11.58 3.39
N LYS A 307 -1.23 -12.89 3.43
CA LYS A 307 -2.16 -13.95 3.84
C LYS A 307 -2.08 -14.14 5.35
N GLY A 308 -3.23 -14.45 5.97
CA GLY A 308 -3.33 -14.55 7.42
C GLY A 308 -3.53 -13.19 8.09
N THR A 309 -3.47 -13.14 9.42
CA THR A 309 -3.60 -11.90 10.15
C THR A 309 -2.41 -10.96 9.89
N GLY A 310 -2.68 -9.73 9.51
CA GLY A 310 -1.66 -8.70 9.29
C GLY A 310 -1.02 -8.18 10.59
N SER A 311 -0.20 -7.10 10.52
CA SER A 311 0.35 -6.44 11.71
C SER A 311 -0.76 -5.84 12.59
N VAL A 312 -0.59 -5.87 13.93
CA VAL A 312 -1.49 -5.21 14.88
C VAL A 312 -1.48 -3.69 14.75
N VAL A 313 -0.43 -3.12 14.17
CA VAL A 313 -0.27 -1.68 13.91
C VAL A 313 -1.38 -1.14 13.01
N ASN A 314 -1.82 -1.95 12.01
CA ASN A 314 -2.77 -1.53 10.98
C ASN A 314 -4.25 -1.70 11.38
N GLY A 315 -4.53 -2.17 12.60
CA GLY A 315 -5.90 -2.33 13.09
C GLY A 315 -6.28 -3.77 13.44
N PHE A 316 -7.54 -3.96 13.83
CA PHE A 316 -8.08 -5.23 14.32
C PHE A 316 -8.91 -6.00 13.27
N GLU A 317 -9.23 -5.40 12.12
CA GLU A 317 -10.20 -5.91 11.14
C GLU A 317 -9.65 -7.02 10.21
N SER A 318 -8.35 -7.31 10.22
CA SER A 318 -7.76 -8.36 9.37
C SER A 318 -8.13 -9.76 9.88
N ILE A 319 -8.95 -10.50 9.13
CA ILE A 319 -9.36 -11.89 9.39
C ILE A 319 -8.66 -12.85 8.42
N ALA A 320 -8.86 -12.69 7.11
CA ALA A 320 -8.28 -13.56 6.08
C ALA A 320 -6.90 -13.07 5.61
N GLY A 321 -6.68 -11.77 5.64
CA GLY A 321 -5.44 -11.15 5.17
C GLY A 321 -5.48 -9.64 5.18
N GLN A 322 -4.41 -9.05 4.66
CA GLN A 322 -4.29 -7.63 4.43
C GLN A 322 -3.85 -7.39 3.00
N ILE A 323 -4.50 -6.44 2.34
CA ILE A 323 -4.14 -5.94 1.02
C ILE A 323 -3.80 -4.46 1.17
N ASN A 324 -2.52 -4.12 1.08
CA ASN A 324 -2.07 -2.73 1.12
C ASN A 324 -1.71 -2.26 -0.29
N ILE A 325 -2.26 -1.13 -0.69
CA ILE A 325 -2.02 -0.50 -1.99
C ILE A 325 -1.11 0.70 -1.76
N GLU A 326 0.07 0.69 -2.38
CA GLU A 326 0.93 1.84 -2.46
C GLU A 326 0.62 2.61 -3.75
N LEU A 327 0.29 3.89 -3.61
CA LEU A 327 0.04 4.77 -4.75
C LEU A 327 1.33 5.49 -5.16
N LYS A 328 1.41 5.91 -6.42
CA LYS A 328 2.51 6.75 -6.93
C LYS A 328 2.70 7.99 -6.07
N LYS A 329 3.93 8.23 -5.64
CA LYS A 329 4.32 9.34 -4.75
C LYS A 329 5.04 10.44 -5.54
N PRO A 330 4.78 11.73 -5.27
CA PRO A 330 5.28 12.83 -6.12
C PRO A 330 6.81 12.91 -6.22
N HIS A 331 7.55 12.47 -5.18
CA HIS A 331 9.01 12.51 -5.17
C HIS A 331 9.68 11.36 -5.95
N ASN A 332 8.95 10.26 -6.25
CA ASN A 332 9.44 9.07 -6.96
C ASN A 332 8.69 8.79 -8.27
N SER A 333 7.80 9.71 -8.68
CA SER A 333 6.98 9.51 -9.88
C SER A 333 7.58 10.23 -11.09
N GLU A 334 7.21 9.75 -12.27
CA GLU A 334 7.48 10.40 -13.53
C GLU A 334 6.92 11.84 -13.53
N HIS A 335 7.58 12.79 -14.16
CA HIS A 335 7.07 14.16 -14.31
C HIS A 335 5.69 14.19 -14.96
N LEU A 336 5.49 13.30 -15.93
CA LEU A 336 4.22 13.11 -16.61
C LEU A 336 4.03 11.62 -16.94
N TYR A 337 2.90 11.07 -16.55
CA TYR A 337 2.43 9.77 -16.99
C TYR A 337 1.04 9.92 -17.57
N ALA A 338 0.83 9.43 -18.78
CA ALA A 338 -0.48 9.37 -19.43
C ALA A 338 -0.77 7.95 -19.88
N ASN A 339 -2.01 7.49 -19.66
CA ASN A 339 -2.50 6.20 -20.13
C ASN A 339 -3.89 6.37 -20.73
N GLY A 340 -4.10 5.79 -21.90
CA GLY A 340 -5.40 5.70 -22.55
C GLY A 340 -5.71 4.24 -22.87
N TYR A 341 -6.99 3.88 -22.70
CA TYR A 341 -7.52 2.55 -22.96
C TYR A 341 -8.88 2.66 -23.63
N VAL A 342 -9.15 1.78 -24.56
CA VAL A 342 -10.45 1.58 -25.20
C VAL A 342 -10.67 0.09 -25.47
N ASN A 343 -11.91 -0.37 -25.34
CA ASN A 343 -12.26 -1.75 -25.67
C ASN A 343 -13.34 -1.85 -26.78
N SER A 344 -13.52 -3.05 -27.29
CA SER A 344 -14.47 -3.37 -28.37
C SER A 344 -15.94 -3.13 -27.99
N GLN A 345 -16.25 -2.99 -26.70
CA GLN A 345 -17.58 -2.69 -26.20
C GLN A 345 -17.84 -1.17 -26.04
N GLY A 346 -16.80 -0.33 -26.22
CA GLY A 346 -16.88 1.12 -26.14
C GLY A 346 -16.56 1.70 -24.76
N LYS A 347 -16.02 0.92 -23.83
CA LYS A 347 -15.44 1.46 -22.58
C LYS A 347 -14.18 2.25 -22.92
N THR A 348 -14.05 3.45 -22.34
CA THR A 348 -12.83 4.26 -22.39
C THR A 348 -12.32 4.51 -20.99
N ASP A 349 -10.98 4.57 -20.82
CA ASP A 349 -10.33 4.88 -19.56
C ASP A 349 -9.13 5.78 -19.83
N LEU A 350 -9.09 6.92 -19.17
CA LEU A 350 -8.06 7.94 -19.32
C LEU A 350 -7.44 8.25 -17.96
N ASN A 351 -6.12 8.21 -17.91
CA ASN A 351 -5.34 8.52 -16.71
C ASN A 351 -4.25 9.52 -17.02
N LEU A 352 -4.10 10.51 -16.14
CA LEU A 352 -3.03 11.47 -16.17
C LEU A 352 -2.44 11.62 -14.77
N THR A 353 -1.13 11.45 -14.65
CA THR A 353 -0.40 11.71 -13.42
C THR A 353 0.71 12.71 -13.72
N MET A 354 0.78 13.78 -12.94
CA MET A 354 1.82 14.81 -13.03
C MET A 354 2.50 14.93 -11.67
N ALA A 355 3.83 14.98 -11.67
CA ALA A 355 4.62 15.19 -10.46
C ALA A 355 5.65 16.30 -10.71
N LYS A 356 5.84 17.15 -9.69
CA LYS A 356 6.78 18.26 -9.77
C LYS A 356 7.42 18.54 -8.42
N GLN A 357 8.72 18.76 -8.44
CA GLN A 357 9.44 19.30 -7.29
C GLN A 357 9.18 20.82 -7.19
N VAL A 358 8.86 21.30 -5.98
CA VAL A 358 8.58 22.69 -5.66
C VAL A 358 9.56 23.16 -4.59
N GLY A 359 10.63 23.81 -5.03
CA GLY A 359 11.77 24.14 -4.17
C GLY A 359 12.57 22.90 -3.75
N ALA A 360 13.42 23.03 -2.72
CA ALA A 360 14.38 21.99 -2.34
C ALA A 360 13.77 20.83 -1.51
N ARG A 361 12.58 21.00 -0.94
CA ARG A 361 12.03 20.10 0.08
C ARG A 361 10.61 19.61 -0.20
N TRP A 362 9.91 20.22 -1.14
CA TRP A 362 8.53 19.94 -1.45
C TRP A 362 8.36 19.28 -2.81
N HIS A 363 7.47 18.32 -2.89
CA HIS A 363 7.02 17.73 -4.15
C HIS A 363 5.50 17.72 -4.17
N THR A 364 4.90 17.99 -5.32
CA THR A 364 3.46 17.89 -5.51
C THR A 364 3.12 16.94 -6.64
N GLY A 365 2.00 16.25 -6.51
CA GLY A 365 1.47 15.35 -7.53
C GLY A 365 -0.02 15.56 -7.74
N LEU A 366 -0.43 15.55 -9.00
CA LEU A 366 -1.82 15.58 -9.43
C LEU A 366 -2.11 14.30 -10.18
N LEU A 367 -3.13 13.55 -9.76
CA LEU A 367 -3.58 12.31 -10.36
C LEU A 367 -5.03 12.49 -10.80
N LEU A 368 -5.29 12.23 -12.08
CA LEU A 368 -6.61 12.34 -12.72
C LEU A 368 -6.98 11.00 -13.35
N HIS A 369 -8.22 10.62 -13.21
CA HIS A 369 -8.77 9.41 -13.82
C HIS A 369 -10.21 9.65 -14.25
N ASN A 370 -10.54 9.18 -15.46
CA ASN A 370 -11.91 9.14 -15.97
C ASN A 370 -12.13 7.83 -16.71
N ALA A 371 -13.16 7.08 -16.30
CA ALA A 371 -13.63 5.88 -17.00
C ALA A 371 -15.08 6.08 -17.43
N SER A 372 -15.37 5.83 -18.69
CA SER A 372 -16.71 6.04 -19.27
C SER A 372 -17.17 4.82 -20.07
N PHE A 373 -18.44 4.50 -19.95
CA PHE A 373 -19.10 3.44 -20.72
C PHE A 373 -20.55 3.82 -20.98
N TYR A 374 -20.97 3.92 -22.25
CA TYR A 374 -22.30 4.37 -22.62
C TYR A 374 -23.06 3.43 -23.53
N ASN A 375 -22.43 2.38 -24.05
CA ASN A 375 -23.07 1.39 -24.89
C ASN A 375 -23.99 0.45 -24.08
N GLN A 376 -25.12 0.07 -24.65
CA GLN A 376 -26.01 -0.92 -24.03
C GLN A 376 -25.72 -2.28 -24.67
N MET A 377 -25.11 -3.19 -23.95
CA MET A 377 -24.82 -4.54 -24.38
C MET A 377 -25.70 -5.54 -23.66
N ASP A 378 -26.21 -6.51 -24.39
CA ASP A 378 -27.04 -7.63 -23.94
C ASP A 378 -26.61 -8.87 -24.75
N PHE A 379 -25.52 -9.52 -24.32
CA PHE A 379 -24.93 -10.65 -25.05
C PHE A 379 -25.70 -11.95 -24.83
N ASN A 380 -26.32 -12.12 -23.68
CA ASN A 380 -27.08 -13.30 -23.32
C ASN A 380 -28.55 -13.22 -23.77
N LYS A 381 -28.97 -12.04 -24.26
CA LYS A 381 -30.33 -11.74 -24.80
C LYS A 381 -31.43 -11.95 -23.76
N ASP A 382 -31.17 -11.56 -22.50
CA ASP A 382 -32.17 -11.62 -21.44
C ASP A 382 -32.97 -10.31 -21.27
N GLY A 383 -32.68 -9.29 -22.09
CA GLY A 383 -33.33 -7.99 -22.05
C GLY A 383 -32.73 -7.02 -21.04
N PHE A 384 -31.62 -7.40 -20.38
CA PHE A 384 -30.89 -6.57 -19.43
C PHE A 384 -29.52 -6.17 -20.00
N ARG A 385 -28.95 -5.08 -19.48
CA ARG A 385 -27.57 -4.68 -19.79
C ARG A 385 -26.61 -5.53 -19.00
N ASP A 386 -25.67 -6.19 -19.70
CA ASP A 386 -24.60 -6.99 -19.04
C ASP A 386 -23.62 -6.11 -18.24
N GLN A 387 -23.53 -4.82 -18.57
CA GLN A 387 -22.80 -3.81 -17.82
C GLN A 387 -23.61 -2.53 -17.68
N PRO A 388 -23.57 -1.85 -16.51
CA PRO A 388 -24.18 -0.54 -16.37
C PRO A 388 -23.42 0.50 -17.20
N ASN A 389 -24.18 1.39 -17.85
CA ASN A 389 -23.66 2.62 -18.42
C ASN A 389 -23.20 3.54 -17.28
N GLY A 390 -22.22 4.39 -17.53
CA GLY A 390 -21.82 5.36 -16.53
C GLY A 390 -20.49 6.04 -16.73
N ASN A 391 -20.17 6.86 -15.75
CA ASN A 391 -18.89 7.58 -15.69
C ASN A 391 -18.35 7.55 -14.26
N LEU A 392 -17.08 7.25 -14.15
CA LEU A 392 -16.30 7.36 -12.92
C LEU A 392 -15.24 8.44 -13.12
N PHE A 393 -15.29 9.48 -12.34
CA PHE A 393 -14.24 10.51 -12.28
C PHE A 393 -13.55 10.49 -10.92
N THR A 394 -12.23 10.52 -10.91
CA THR A 394 -11.44 10.60 -9.67
C THR A 394 -10.30 11.59 -9.85
N LEU A 395 -10.14 12.46 -8.86
CA LEU A 395 -9.09 13.47 -8.76
C LEU A 395 -8.38 13.31 -7.42
N MET A 396 -7.04 13.32 -7.42
CA MET A 396 -6.22 13.41 -6.20
C MET A 396 -5.12 14.43 -6.41
N ASN A 397 -4.96 15.34 -5.45
CA ASN A 397 -3.76 16.16 -5.31
C ASN A 397 -3.07 15.81 -4.01
N ARG A 398 -1.76 15.60 -4.05
CA ARG A 398 -0.96 15.26 -2.88
C ARG A 398 0.35 16.02 -2.86
N TRP A 399 0.83 16.28 -1.66
CA TRP A 399 2.08 16.98 -1.37
C TRP A 399 2.95 16.12 -0.49
N TYR A 400 4.25 16.14 -0.72
CA TYR A 400 5.28 15.49 0.05
C TYR A 400 6.34 16.51 0.45
N TYR A 401 6.74 16.46 1.71
CA TYR A 401 7.79 17.29 2.30
C TYR A 401 8.85 16.42 2.96
N GLU A 402 10.11 16.73 2.75
CA GLU A 402 11.24 16.11 3.42
C GLU A 402 12.30 17.16 3.74
N ASN A 403 12.80 17.16 4.98
CA ASN A 403 13.84 18.11 5.39
C ASN A 403 15.25 17.50 5.35
N HIS A 404 15.42 16.22 4.96
CA HIS A 404 16.67 15.44 4.99
C HIS A 404 17.32 15.36 6.38
N GLN A 405 16.60 15.71 7.43
CA GLN A 405 16.99 15.65 8.84
C GLN A 405 16.02 14.80 9.67
N GLY A 406 15.35 13.87 9.00
CA GLY A 406 14.45 12.89 9.60
C GLY A 406 12.97 13.28 9.64
N LEU A 407 12.57 14.51 9.25
CA LEU A 407 11.16 14.90 9.17
C LEU A 407 10.63 14.69 7.77
N GLU A 408 9.56 13.87 7.66
CA GLU A 408 8.78 13.65 6.46
C GLU A 408 7.32 13.97 6.73
N ALA A 409 6.65 14.60 5.77
CA ALA A 409 5.22 14.86 5.85
C ALA A 409 4.55 14.64 4.49
N GLN A 410 3.32 14.16 4.55
CA GLN A 410 2.46 14.03 3.37
C GLN A 410 1.08 14.57 3.71
N ILE A 411 0.45 15.22 2.75
CA ILE A 411 -0.96 15.59 2.80
C ILE A 411 -1.57 15.39 1.42
N GLY A 412 -2.81 14.97 1.38
CA GLY A 412 -3.51 14.79 0.12
C GLY A 412 -5.01 14.98 0.28
N VAL A 413 -5.63 15.40 -0.81
CA VAL A 413 -7.08 15.51 -0.96
C VAL A 413 -7.50 14.69 -2.17
N LYS A 414 -8.63 14.00 -2.06
CA LYS A 414 -9.19 13.19 -3.14
C LYS A 414 -10.68 13.47 -3.26
N TYR A 415 -11.13 13.58 -4.49
CA TYR A 415 -12.54 13.63 -4.87
C TYR A 415 -12.85 12.48 -5.82
N LEU A 416 -14.03 11.89 -5.68
CA LEU A 416 -14.54 10.84 -6.55
C LEU A 416 -16.03 11.06 -6.78
N SER A 417 -16.43 10.88 -8.04
CA SER A 417 -17.84 10.83 -8.47
C SER A 417 -18.04 9.62 -9.38
N ASP A 418 -18.95 8.74 -9.01
CA ASP A 418 -19.29 7.51 -9.75
C ASP A 418 -20.81 7.49 -10.02
N ARG A 419 -21.18 7.40 -11.26
CA ARG A 419 -22.56 7.40 -11.74
C ARG A 419 -22.78 6.19 -12.64
N LYS A 420 -23.74 5.33 -12.28
CA LYS A 420 -24.04 4.10 -13.00
C LYS A 420 -25.54 3.94 -13.24
N THR A 421 -25.89 3.44 -14.42
CA THR A 421 -27.26 3.11 -14.81
C THR A 421 -27.27 1.73 -15.45
N GLY A 422 -27.88 0.77 -14.77
CA GLY A 422 -28.04 -0.62 -15.19
C GLY A 422 -29.51 -1.02 -15.33
N GLY A 423 -29.75 -2.33 -15.41
CA GLY A 423 -31.08 -2.91 -15.53
C GLY A 423 -31.50 -3.16 -16.97
N ALA A 424 -32.78 -3.18 -17.24
CA ALA A 424 -33.35 -3.52 -18.55
C ALA A 424 -32.82 -2.62 -19.69
N THR A 425 -32.60 -3.20 -20.86
CA THR A 425 -32.35 -2.43 -22.09
C THR A 425 -33.45 -1.43 -22.33
N GLY A 426 -33.09 -0.20 -22.70
CA GLY A 426 -34.06 0.88 -22.89
C GLY A 426 -34.59 1.55 -21.60
N PHE A 427 -34.17 1.11 -20.40
CA PHE A 427 -34.44 1.85 -19.15
C PHE A 427 -33.88 3.27 -19.26
N ASN A 428 -34.64 4.24 -18.84
CA ASN A 428 -34.28 5.68 -18.83
C ASN A 428 -34.81 6.39 -17.56
N ALA A 429 -34.44 7.67 -17.40
CA ALA A 429 -34.79 8.44 -16.19
C ALA A 429 -36.28 8.55 -15.89
N LYS A 430 -37.18 8.41 -16.92
CA LYS A 430 -38.67 8.45 -16.74
C LYS A 430 -39.18 7.18 -16.03
N ASP A 431 -38.48 6.08 -16.19
CA ASP A 431 -38.86 4.78 -15.62
C ASP A 431 -38.39 4.63 -14.15
N LYS A 432 -37.70 5.64 -13.59
CA LYS A 432 -37.16 5.63 -12.22
C LYS A 432 -38.26 5.35 -11.19
N LEU A 433 -38.02 4.30 -10.35
CA LEU A 433 -38.94 3.87 -9.29
C LEU A 433 -40.38 3.55 -9.79
N THR A 434 -40.54 3.17 -11.05
CA THR A 434 -41.79 2.64 -11.62
C THR A 434 -41.67 1.15 -11.92
N THR A 435 -42.78 0.51 -12.27
CA THR A 435 -42.81 -0.89 -12.72
C THR A 435 -42.80 -1.03 -14.26
N GLU A 436 -42.57 0.06 -15.00
CA GLU A 436 -42.52 0.04 -16.46
C GLU A 436 -41.29 -0.72 -16.97
N ARG A 437 -40.13 -0.41 -16.40
CA ARG A 437 -38.86 -1.06 -16.70
C ARG A 437 -37.99 -1.16 -15.46
N TYR A 438 -37.42 -2.32 -15.27
CA TYR A 438 -36.50 -2.52 -14.15
C TYR A 438 -35.20 -1.72 -14.35
N GLY A 439 -34.94 -0.77 -13.48
CA GLY A 439 -33.74 0.05 -13.50
C GLY A 439 -32.88 -0.12 -12.26
N VAL A 440 -31.59 0.04 -12.44
CA VAL A 440 -30.61 0.16 -11.36
C VAL A 440 -29.85 1.45 -11.56
N VAL A 441 -29.88 2.35 -10.59
CA VAL A 441 -29.04 3.55 -10.60
C VAL A 441 -28.24 3.61 -9.33
N ILE A 442 -26.95 3.95 -9.45
CA ILE A 442 -26.03 4.03 -8.34
C ILE A 442 -25.20 5.30 -8.51
N GLU A 443 -25.29 6.18 -7.53
CA GLU A 443 -24.57 7.44 -7.48
C GLU A 443 -23.73 7.49 -6.22
N ASN A 444 -22.41 7.61 -6.37
CA ASN A 444 -21.47 7.75 -5.28
C ASN A 444 -20.72 9.07 -5.42
N ASP A 445 -20.61 9.83 -4.32
CA ASP A 445 -19.70 10.94 -4.18
C ASP A 445 -18.87 10.75 -2.93
N ARG A 446 -17.55 10.93 -3.07
CA ARG A 446 -16.62 10.76 -1.96
C ARG A 446 -15.59 11.89 -1.94
N TYR A 447 -15.45 12.50 -0.77
CA TYR A 447 -14.47 13.53 -0.45
C TYR A 447 -13.54 12.96 0.63
N GLU A 448 -12.25 13.03 0.41
CA GLU A 448 -11.26 12.43 1.31
C GLU A 448 -10.07 13.37 1.51
N ILE A 449 -9.62 13.50 2.74
CA ILE A 449 -8.38 14.16 3.12
C ILE A 449 -7.55 13.20 3.96
N PHE A 450 -6.25 13.16 3.70
CA PHE A 450 -5.33 12.37 4.50
C PHE A 450 -4.02 13.11 4.75
N GLY A 451 -3.37 12.75 5.84
CA GLY A 451 -2.06 13.28 6.21
C GLY A 451 -1.22 12.22 6.92
N LYS A 452 0.09 12.31 6.71
CA LYS A 452 1.09 11.53 7.43
C LYS A 452 2.21 12.46 7.86
N LEU A 453 2.65 12.29 9.10
CA LEU A 453 3.80 12.99 9.63
C LEU A 453 4.72 11.95 10.26
N GLY A 454 5.96 11.88 9.83
CA GLY A 454 6.97 10.98 10.33
C GLY A 454 8.23 11.73 10.76
N TYR A 455 8.80 11.30 11.88
CA TYR A 455 10.10 11.79 12.32
C TYR A 455 11.00 10.61 12.68
N VAL A 456 12.09 10.47 11.95
CA VAL A 456 13.18 9.53 12.22
C VAL A 456 14.27 10.30 12.93
N PHE A 457 14.68 9.84 14.11
CA PHE A 457 15.70 10.53 14.90
C PHE A 457 17.07 10.41 14.22
N PRO A 458 17.72 11.50 13.78
CA PRO A 458 18.92 11.44 12.94
C PRO A 458 20.07 10.64 13.57
N ASN A 459 20.25 10.77 14.87
CA ASN A 459 21.30 10.08 15.61
C ASN A 459 20.91 8.67 16.09
N LYS A 460 19.66 8.24 15.86
CA LYS A 460 19.09 6.94 16.26
C LYS A 460 18.07 6.51 15.20
N LYS A 461 18.54 6.18 13.99
CA LYS A 461 17.70 5.85 12.83
C LYS A 461 16.71 4.71 13.05
N TYR A 462 16.95 3.85 14.04
CA TYR A 462 16.04 2.80 14.47
C TYR A 462 14.82 3.34 15.25
N ARG A 463 14.92 4.57 15.79
CA ARG A 463 13.87 5.25 16.53
C ARG A 463 13.08 6.16 15.61
N SER A 464 11.76 6.01 15.62
CA SER A 464 10.88 6.88 14.85
C SER A 464 9.53 7.05 15.52
N ILE A 465 8.88 8.16 15.20
CA ILE A 465 7.49 8.42 15.55
C ILE A 465 6.74 8.82 14.30
N GLY A 466 5.54 8.30 14.12
CA GLY A 466 4.70 8.57 12.97
C GLY A 466 3.26 8.81 13.38
N LEU A 467 2.62 9.77 12.74
CA LEU A 467 1.19 10.05 12.86
C LEU A 467 0.54 9.90 11.49
N GLN A 468 -0.52 9.12 11.43
CA GLN A 468 -1.40 8.99 10.26
C GLN A 468 -2.78 9.53 10.63
N VAL A 469 -3.35 10.35 9.77
CA VAL A 469 -4.70 10.88 9.93
C VAL A 469 -5.42 10.84 8.60
N SER A 470 -6.68 10.42 8.62
CA SER A 470 -7.55 10.54 7.45
C SER A 470 -8.99 10.86 7.85
N ALA A 471 -9.69 11.55 6.98
CA ALA A 471 -11.12 11.77 7.13
C ALA A 471 -11.80 11.71 5.77
N PHE A 472 -13.00 11.17 5.72
CA PHE A 472 -13.78 11.17 4.48
C PHE A 472 -15.28 11.33 4.74
N GLU A 473 -15.95 11.84 3.73
CA GLU A 473 -17.40 11.79 3.56
C GLU A 473 -17.69 10.96 2.31
N HIS A 474 -18.57 9.96 2.44
CA HIS A 474 -19.05 9.14 1.35
C HIS A 474 -20.57 9.17 1.31
N ASN A 475 -21.14 9.60 0.18
CA ASN A 475 -22.55 9.64 -0.08
C ASN A 475 -22.88 8.58 -1.14
N GLN A 476 -23.91 7.79 -0.89
CA GLN A 476 -24.42 6.79 -1.82
C GLN A 476 -25.93 6.95 -1.96
N ASP A 477 -26.39 7.18 -3.17
CA ASP A 477 -27.81 7.12 -3.56
C ASP A 477 -27.96 6.01 -4.60
N ALA A 478 -28.70 4.98 -4.24
CA ALA A 478 -28.90 3.83 -5.11
C ALA A 478 -30.36 3.37 -5.07
N TYR A 479 -30.82 2.79 -6.17
CA TYR A 479 -32.05 2.02 -6.18
C TYR A 479 -31.96 0.84 -7.14
N PHE A 480 -32.70 -0.20 -6.82
CA PHE A 480 -32.81 -1.45 -7.56
C PHE A 480 -34.31 -1.73 -7.81
N GLY A 481 -34.75 -1.55 -9.06
CA GLY A 481 -36.16 -1.59 -9.39
C GLY A 481 -36.98 -0.51 -8.67
N ILE A 482 -37.75 -0.92 -7.65
CA ILE A 482 -38.54 -0.01 -6.80
C ILE A 482 -37.95 0.11 -5.38
N THR A 483 -36.77 -0.45 -5.12
CA THR A 483 -36.15 -0.50 -3.79
C THR A 483 -35.06 0.56 -3.68
N PRO A 484 -35.27 1.69 -2.97
CA PRO A 484 -34.26 2.70 -2.72
C PRO A 484 -33.33 2.29 -1.55
N TYR A 485 -32.07 2.65 -1.70
CA TYR A 485 -31.06 2.61 -0.65
C TYR A 485 -30.26 3.91 -0.67
N ILE A 486 -30.34 4.69 0.41
CA ILE A 486 -29.67 5.98 0.54
C ILE A 486 -28.82 5.95 1.80
N ALA A 487 -27.54 6.23 1.64
CA ALA A 487 -26.63 6.14 2.75
C ALA A 487 -25.52 7.21 2.71
N LYS A 488 -25.09 7.63 3.89
CA LYS A 488 -24.01 8.58 4.08
C LYS A 488 -23.11 8.12 5.22
N GLN A 489 -21.81 8.15 5.00
CA GLN A 489 -20.79 7.82 5.99
C GLN A 489 -19.82 8.97 6.14
N TYR A 490 -19.57 9.36 7.40
CA TYR A 490 -18.44 10.18 7.79
C TYR A 490 -17.45 9.31 8.55
N ASN A 491 -16.19 9.40 8.22
CA ASN A 491 -15.13 8.67 8.91
C ASN A 491 -14.03 9.62 9.37
N PHE A 492 -13.48 9.34 10.53
CA PHE A 492 -12.23 9.91 11.01
C PHE A 492 -11.35 8.77 11.52
N TYR A 493 -10.09 8.78 11.10
CA TYR A 493 -9.06 7.83 11.52
C TYR A 493 -7.81 8.56 11.96
N SER A 494 -7.21 8.10 13.05
CA SER A 494 -5.90 8.55 13.52
C SER A 494 -5.11 7.37 14.08
N ASN A 495 -3.80 7.31 13.79
CA ASN A 495 -2.91 6.28 14.28
C ASN A 495 -1.54 6.88 14.59
N LEU A 496 -1.18 6.91 15.87
CA LEU A 496 0.13 7.32 16.36
C LEU A 496 0.98 6.09 16.59
N ILE A 497 2.16 6.04 15.97
CA ILE A 497 3.07 4.88 15.97
C ILE A 497 4.42 5.35 16.49
N TYR A 498 4.96 4.66 17.48
CA TYR A 498 6.33 4.82 17.95
C TYR A 498 7.09 3.51 17.75
N GLN A 499 8.29 3.60 17.17
CA GLN A 499 9.20 2.47 16.98
C GLN A 499 10.52 2.75 17.68
N ASP A 500 11.08 1.71 18.33
CA ASP A 500 12.42 1.73 18.94
C ASP A 500 12.96 0.30 19.04
N ILE A 501 14.17 0.15 19.57
CA ILE A 501 14.80 -1.13 19.91
C ILE A 501 14.88 -1.32 21.42
N LEU A 502 14.79 -2.60 21.86
CA LEU A 502 15.10 -3.02 23.22
C LEU A 502 16.48 -3.68 23.23
N PHE A 503 17.42 -3.14 24.02
CA PHE A 503 18.78 -3.66 24.19
C PHE A 503 19.65 -3.53 22.93
N ASN A 504 19.26 -4.13 21.80
CA ASN A 504 20.00 -4.12 20.53
C ASN A 504 19.06 -4.28 19.32
N SER A 505 19.58 -4.17 18.10
CA SER A 505 18.82 -4.21 16.85
C SER A 505 18.09 -5.55 16.55
N LYS A 506 18.38 -6.61 17.31
CA LYS A 506 17.63 -7.89 17.21
C LYS A 506 16.24 -7.81 17.83
N HIS A 507 15.98 -6.80 18.64
CA HIS A 507 14.78 -6.60 19.44
C HIS A 507 14.12 -5.28 19.08
N VAL A 508 13.28 -5.26 18.06
CA VAL A 508 12.55 -4.07 17.62
C VAL A 508 11.13 -4.12 18.17
N PHE A 509 10.62 -3.00 18.66
CA PHE A 509 9.22 -2.90 19.03
C PHE A 509 8.54 -1.71 18.39
N LYS A 510 7.23 -1.84 18.19
CA LYS A 510 6.32 -0.77 17.80
C LYS A 510 5.19 -0.70 18.81
N THR A 511 4.83 0.49 19.20
CA THR A 511 3.67 0.73 20.06
C THR A 511 2.93 1.97 19.60
N GLY A 512 1.68 2.11 20.00
CA GLY A 512 0.93 3.27 19.59
C GLY A 512 -0.52 3.27 20.02
N LEU A 513 -1.20 4.32 19.61
CA LEU A 513 -2.62 4.57 19.89
C LEU A 513 -3.34 4.82 18.59
N SER A 514 -4.56 4.31 18.48
CA SER A 514 -5.39 4.56 17.31
C SER A 514 -6.82 4.90 17.68
N LEU A 515 -7.45 5.68 16.84
CA LEU A 515 -8.85 6.07 16.92
C LEU A 515 -9.49 5.92 15.52
N THR A 516 -10.60 5.23 15.48
CA THR A 516 -11.48 5.20 14.30
C THR A 516 -12.88 5.59 14.74
N SER A 517 -13.50 6.52 14.05
CA SER A 517 -14.87 6.96 14.31
C SER A 517 -15.65 7.03 13.01
N ASP A 518 -16.75 6.31 12.93
CA ASP A 518 -17.66 6.24 11.80
C ASP A 518 -19.04 6.70 12.22
N GLU A 519 -19.63 7.66 11.49
CA GLU A 519 -21.04 8.02 11.59
C GLU A 519 -21.74 7.54 10.31
N TYR A 520 -22.72 6.64 10.47
CA TYR A 520 -23.56 6.13 9.38
C TYR A 520 -24.96 6.70 9.49
N LYS A 521 -25.42 7.28 8.38
CA LYS A 521 -26.84 7.63 8.13
C LYS A 521 -27.30 6.79 6.97
N GLU A 522 -28.02 5.73 7.27
CA GLU A 522 -28.37 4.69 6.32
C GLU A 522 -29.89 4.52 6.32
N ARG A 523 -30.48 4.44 5.15
CA ARG A 523 -31.91 4.22 4.94
C ARG A 523 -32.11 3.19 3.85
N PHE A 524 -32.69 2.08 4.23
CA PHE A 524 -33.16 1.03 3.31
C PHE A 524 -34.66 1.09 3.20
N ARG A 525 -35.19 1.34 1.98
CA ARG A 525 -36.58 1.67 1.76
C ARG A 525 -36.96 2.88 2.64
N LEU A 526 -37.90 2.69 3.60
CA LEU A 526 -38.33 3.74 4.55
C LEU A 526 -37.70 3.60 5.94
N GLN A 527 -36.96 2.51 6.19
CA GLN A 527 -36.41 2.20 7.51
C GLN A 527 -35.02 2.78 7.69
N PRO A 528 -34.76 3.59 8.74
CA PRO A 528 -33.43 4.11 9.05
C PRO A 528 -32.63 3.10 9.86
N PHE A 529 -31.29 3.04 9.58
CA PHE A 529 -30.29 2.26 10.29
C PHE A 529 -29.09 3.15 10.66
N ASN A 530 -29.37 4.24 11.37
CA ASN A 530 -28.34 5.21 11.76
C ASN A 530 -27.52 4.68 12.93
N ARG A 531 -26.20 4.90 12.89
CA ARG A 531 -25.33 4.55 14.01
C ARG A 531 -24.06 5.40 14.05
N ASN A 532 -23.52 5.52 15.25
CA ASN A 532 -22.16 6.03 15.48
C ASN A 532 -21.32 4.89 16.04
N GLU A 533 -20.23 4.59 15.39
CA GLU A 533 -19.29 3.56 15.80
C GLU A 533 -17.92 4.19 16.04
N THR A 534 -17.40 4.04 17.25
CA THR A 534 -16.08 4.57 17.62
C THR A 534 -15.28 3.48 18.30
N ALA A 535 -14.08 3.22 17.80
CA ALA A 535 -13.12 2.31 18.37
C ALA A 535 -11.83 3.07 18.68
N ALA A 536 -11.44 3.07 19.97
CA ALA A 536 -10.18 3.63 20.44
C ALA A 536 -9.35 2.55 21.10
N GLY A 537 -8.07 2.45 20.75
CA GLY A 537 -7.23 1.38 21.26
C GLY A 537 -5.75 1.67 21.22
N GLY A 538 -5.01 0.73 21.83
CA GLY A 538 -3.56 0.73 21.82
C GLY A 538 -3.02 -0.64 21.36
N PHE A 539 -1.79 -0.61 20.90
CA PHE A 539 -1.11 -1.83 20.44
C PHE A 539 0.34 -1.85 20.84
N PHE A 540 0.87 -3.06 20.93
CA PHE A 540 2.29 -3.33 21.09
C PHE A 540 2.66 -4.50 20.17
N GLU A 541 3.68 -4.32 19.32
CA GLU A 541 4.23 -5.32 18.43
C GLU A 541 5.73 -5.44 18.70
N TYR A 542 6.19 -6.64 18.93
CA TYR A 542 7.58 -6.95 19.19
C TYR A 542 8.11 -7.89 18.12
N ALA A 543 9.24 -7.52 17.52
CA ALA A 543 9.96 -8.30 16.53
C ALA A 543 11.31 -8.74 17.09
N PHE A 544 11.57 -10.05 17.06
CA PHE A 544 12.82 -10.67 17.47
C PHE A 544 13.50 -11.34 16.28
N THR A 545 14.66 -10.83 15.88
CA THR A 545 15.46 -11.32 14.75
C THR A 545 16.87 -11.60 15.21
N PRO A 546 17.13 -12.75 15.88
CA PRO A 546 18.46 -13.08 16.41
C PRO A 546 19.51 -13.28 15.31
N ASN A 547 19.09 -13.72 14.13
CA ASN A 547 19.90 -13.92 12.93
C ASN A 547 19.01 -13.88 11.67
N GLU A 548 19.62 -13.96 10.49
CA GLU A 548 18.92 -13.91 9.19
C GLU A 548 17.95 -15.10 8.95
N LYS A 549 18.15 -16.20 9.67
CA LYS A 549 17.37 -17.44 9.49
C LYS A 549 16.10 -17.48 10.31
N PHE A 550 15.98 -16.66 11.34
CA PHE A 550 14.85 -16.70 12.26
C PHE A 550 14.30 -15.30 12.54
N THR A 551 13.01 -15.15 12.42
CA THR A 551 12.28 -13.93 12.83
C THR A 551 10.97 -14.31 13.49
N LEU A 552 10.68 -13.74 14.65
CA LEU A 552 9.42 -13.86 15.35
C LEU A 552 8.83 -12.46 15.51
N VAL A 553 7.53 -12.31 15.19
CA VAL A 553 6.77 -11.09 15.48
C VAL A 553 5.55 -11.46 16.30
N ALA A 554 5.47 -10.92 17.50
CA ALA A 554 4.33 -11.07 18.41
C ALA A 554 3.66 -9.71 18.63
N GLY A 555 2.36 -9.63 18.44
CA GLY A 555 1.59 -8.41 18.60
C GLY A 555 0.36 -8.61 19.48
N LEU A 556 0.05 -7.62 20.28
CA LEU A 556 -1.18 -7.53 21.05
C LEU A 556 -1.81 -6.16 20.82
N ARG A 557 -3.09 -6.16 20.53
CA ARG A 557 -3.88 -4.96 20.39
C ARG A 557 -5.17 -5.09 21.17
N ALA A 558 -5.58 -4.00 21.83
CA ALA A 558 -6.84 -3.91 22.55
C ALA A 558 -7.54 -2.60 22.16
N ASP A 559 -8.75 -2.71 21.66
CA ASP A 559 -9.59 -1.60 21.25
C ASP A 559 -10.91 -1.64 22.04
N LYS A 560 -11.36 -0.49 22.51
CA LYS A 560 -12.69 -0.32 23.08
C LYS A 560 -13.61 0.24 22.01
N ASN A 561 -14.54 -0.59 21.54
CA ASN A 561 -15.62 -0.20 20.64
C ASN A 561 -16.86 0.18 21.45
N ASN A 562 -17.50 1.30 21.11
CA ASN A 562 -18.68 1.78 21.85
C ASN A 562 -19.91 0.86 21.71
N LEU A 563 -20.01 0.08 20.62
CA LEU A 563 -21.12 -0.84 20.36
C LEU A 563 -20.87 -2.26 20.89
N TYR A 564 -19.60 -2.72 20.87
CA TYR A 564 -19.23 -4.11 21.13
C TYR A 564 -18.31 -4.32 22.34
N GLY A 565 -17.91 -3.26 23.04
CA GLY A 565 -17.00 -3.35 24.18
C GLY A 565 -15.55 -3.60 23.75
N TRP A 566 -14.83 -4.44 24.49
CA TRP A 566 -13.40 -4.69 24.25
C TRP A 566 -13.15 -5.73 23.15
N ALA A 567 -12.34 -5.36 22.17
CA ALA A 567 -11.77 -6.22 21.15
C ALA A 567 -10.28 -6.43 21.42
N VAL A 568 -9.88 -7.64 21.83
CA VAL A 568 -8.47 -8.01 22.04
C VAL A 568 -8.03 -8.92 20.90
N THR A 569 -7.01 -8.51 20.15
CA THR A 569 -6.53 -9.20 18.95
C THR A 569 -5.04 -9.53 19.05
N PRO A 570 -4.69 -10.70 19.66
CA PRO A 570 -3.32 -11.22 19.63
C PRO A 570 -2.95 -11.74 18.25
N ARG A 571 -1.70 -11.55 17.85
CA ARG A 571 -1.13 -12.05 16.58
C ARG A 571 0.28 -12.55 16.79
N LEU A 572 0.62 -13.64 16.10
CA LEU A 572 1.94 -14.24 16.12
C LEU A 572 2.34 -14.65 14.70
N ASN A 573 3.55 -14.26 14.29
CA ASN A 573 4.13 -14.67 13.03
C ASN A 573 5.57 -15.11 13.26
N VAL A 574 5.93 -16.26 12.72
CA VAL A 574 7.27 -16.85 12.80
C VAL A 574 7.76 -17.13 11.40
N ARG A 575 8.97 -16.72 11.09
CA ARG A 575 9.71 -17.08 9.88
C ARG A 575 10.96 -17.86 10.28
N PHE A 576 11.18 -18.99 9.62
CA PHE A 576 12.35 -19.83 9.84
C PHE A 576 12.91 -20.30 8.50
N GLU A 577 14.23 -20.18 8.31
CA GLU A 577 14.99 -20.63 7.14
C GLU A 577 15.99 -21.69 7.57
N PRO A 578 15.59 -22.99 7.67
CA PRO A 578 16.46 -24.07 8.13
C PRO A 578 17.69 -24.25 7.24
N ILE A 579 17.50 -24.16 5.95
CA ILE A 579 18.55 -24.20 4.94
C ILE A 579 18.32 -23.10 3.92
N THR A 580 19.42 -22.61 3.32
CA THR A 580 19.33 -21.52 2.32
C THR A 580 18.35 -21.87 1.20
N GLY A 581 17.37 -20.98 0.99
CA GLY A 581 16.35 -21.14 -0.05
C GLY A 581 15.09 -21.86 0.40
N THR A 582 15.03 -22.41 1.63
CA THR A 582 13.81 -22.98 2.21
C THR A 582 13.28 -22.05 3.30
N THR A 583 12.14 -21.45 3.09
CA THR A 583 11.52 -20.57 4.08
C THR A 583 10.21 -21.15 4.57
N ILE A 584 10.11 -21.37 5.88
CA ILE A 584 8.90 -21.82 6.56
C ILE A 584 8.32 -20.62 7.33
N ARG A 585 7.00 -20.38 7.19
CA ARG A 585 6.30 -19.37 7.98
C ARG A 585 5.09 -19.98 8.66
N ILE A 586 4.91 -19.60 9.92
CA ILE A 586 3.74 -19.97 10.73
C ILE A 586 3.10 -18.68 11.21
N SER A 587 1.79 -18.59 11.08
CA SER A 587 1.03 -17.44 11.51
C SER A 587 -0.21 -17.86 12.29
N GLY A 588 -0.61 -17.03 13.25
CA GLY A 588 -1.84 -17.21 13.99
C GLY A 588 -2.30 -15.90 14.60
N GLY A 589 -3.60 -15.68 14.67
CA GLY A 589 -4.12 -14.48 15.30
C GLY A 589 -5.64 -14.37 15.22
N ARG A 590 -6.16 -13.41 15.97
CA ARG A 590 -7.58 -13.07 16.03
C ARG A 590 -7.85 -11.78 15.27
N GLY A 591 -8.95 -11.77 14.50
CA GLY A 591 -9.51 -10.58 13.86
C GLY A 591 -10.95 -10.38 14.30
N GLN A 592 -11.41 -9.12 14.27
CA GLN A 592 -12.79 -8.73 14.59
C GLN A 592 -13.23 -7.61 13.66
N ARG A 593 -14.51 -7.62 13.24
CA ARG A 593 -15.08 -6.55 12.41
C ARG A 593 -16.57 -6.38 12.66
N THR A 594 -17.09 -5.22 12.28
CA THR A 594 -18.54 -4.95 12.22
C THR A 594 -19.06 -5.22 10.82
N ALA A 595 -20.14 -5.97 10.70
CA ALA A 595 -20.81 -6.19 9.42
C ALA A 595 -21.65 -4.97 9.01
N ASN A 596 -21.55 -4.56 7.74
CA ASN A 596 -22.40 -3.54 7.11
C ASN A 596 -23.32 -4.23 6.13
N ILE A 597 -24.41 -4.86 6.66
CA ILE A 597 -25.16 -5.89 5.94
C ILE A 597 -25.71 -5.44 4.58
N PHE A 598 -26.16 -4.20 4.41
CA PHE A 598 -26.64 -3.70 3.12
C PHE A 598 -25.49 -3.37 2.16
N ALA A 599 -24.52 -2.57 2.60
CA ALA A 599 -23.39 -2.16 1.76
C ALA A 599 -22.52 -3.35 1.30
N GLU A 600 -22.36 -4.37 2.13
CA GLU A 600 -21.56 -5.57 1.82
C GLU A 600 -22.33 -6.57 0.94
N ASN A 601 -23.66 -6.48 0.90
CA ASN A 601 -24.53 -7.38 0.15
C ASN A 601 -25.42 -6.62 -0.85
N MET A 602 -24.92 -5.50 -1.38
CA MET A 602 -25.63 -4.64 -2.33
C MET A 602 -26.16 -5.42 -3.55
N ALA A 603 -25.42 -6.42 -3.98
CA ALA A 603 -25.78 -7.34 -5.05
C ALA A 603 -27.14 -8.04 -4.82
N THR A 604 -27.47 -8.37 -3.57
CA THR A 604 -28.72 -9.05 -3.23
C THR A 604 -29.95 -8.14 -3.28
N LEU A 605 -29.73 -6.80 -3.31
CA LEU A 605 -30.80 -5.83 -3.54
C LEU A 605 -31.32 -5.88 -4.99
N ALA A 606 -30.53 -6.45 -5.90
CA ALA A 606 -30.96 -6.75 -7.27
C ALA A 606 -31.79 -8.06 -7.33
N SER A 607 -32.65 -8.28 -6.33
CA SER A 607 -33.57 -9.40 -6.26
C SER A 607 -34.88 -8.98 -5.59
N SER A 608 -35.92 -9.80 -5.75
CA SER A 608 -37.20 -9.65 -5.07
C SER A 608 -37.22 -10.30 -3.68
N ARG A 609 -36.09 -10.79 -3.18
CA ARG A 609 -36.02 -11.45 -1.85
C ARG A 609 -36.45 -10.50 -0.73
N ILE A 610 -37.22 -11.01 0.18
CA ILE A 610 -37.61 -10.29 1.40
C ILE A 610 -36.41 -10.33 2.36
N ILE A 611 -35.94 -9.15 2.78
CA ILE A 611 -34.85 -9.04 3.74
C ILE A 611 -35.40 -9.19 5.16
N GLU A 612 -34.86 -10.17 5.89
CA GLU A 612 -35.19 -10.44 7.30
C GLU A 612 -33.90 -10.28 8.14
N ILE A 613 -33.91 -9.37 9.11
CA ILE A 613 -32.83 -9.24 10.11
C ILE A 613 -33.32 -9.93 11.37
N VAL A 614 -32.75 -11.10 11.68
CA VAL A 614 -33.14 -11.91 12.85
C VAL A 614 -32.17 -11.56 13.98
N ALA A 615 -32.46 -10.46 14.69
CA ALA A 615 -31.64 -9.96 15.77
C ALA A 615 -32.50 -9.19 16.80
N PRO A 616 -32.10 -9.18 18.09
CA PRO A 616 -32.78 -8.37 19.11
C PRO A 616 -32.43 -6.89 18.94
N GLU A 617 -33.30 -6.00 19.39
CA GLU A 617 -32.97 -4.59 19.59
C GLU A 617 -32.05 -4.46 20.81
N ASN A 618 -30.74 -4.18 20.55
CA ASN A 618 -29.71 -4.16 21.59
C ASN A 618 -28.71 -3.01 21.45
N GLY A 619 -29.00 -2.02 20.57
CA GLY A 619 -28.14 -0.86 20.31
C GLY A 619 -26.88 -1.17 19.49
N LYS A 620 -26.67 -2.42 19.04
CA LYS A 620 -25.62 -2.82 18.12
C LYS A 620 -25.96 -2.49 16.67
N ALA A 621 -24.99 -2.55 15.77
CA ALA A 621 -25.24 -2.38 14.33
C ALA A 621 -26.24 -3.43 13.84
N TYR A 622 -27.40 -3.00 13.38
CA TYR A 622 -28.55 -3.85 12.96
C TYR A 622 -29.03 -4.86 14.03
N GLY A 623 -28.66 -4.67 15.31
CA GLY A 623 -28.91 -5.64 16.36
C GLY A 623 -27.97 -6.85 16.39
N LEU A 624 -27.01 -6.95 15.45
CA LEU A 624 -26.12 -8.08 15.25
C LEU A 624 -24.81 -7.93 16.02
N ASP A 625 -24.21 -9.04 16.45
CA ASP A 625 -22.89 -9.06 17.09
C ASP A 625 -21.76 -8.90 16.07
N ALA A 626 -20.60 -8.38 16.54
CA ALA A 626 -19.42 -8.28 15.72
C ALA A 626 -18.93 -9.65 15.25
N GLU A 627 -18.42 -9.72 14.04
CA GLU A 627 -17.80 -10.93 13.50
C GLU A 627 -16.40 -11.10 14.08
N VAL A 628 -16.10 -12.32 14.54
CA VAL A 628 -14.84 -12.68 15.20
C VAL A 628 -14.32 -13.98 14.63
N SER A 629 -13.04 -14.02 14.25
CA SER A 629 -12.42 -15.23 13.73
C SER A 629 -10.98 -15.40 14.21
N TRP A 630 -10.57 -16.68 14.37
CA TRP A 630 -9.19 -17.09 14.52
C TRP A 630 -8.65 -17.58 13.18
N ASN A 631 -7.53 -16.99 12.74
CA ASN A 631 -6.77 -17.46 11.59
C ASN A 631 -5.53 -18.21 12.05
N LYS A 632 -5.20 -19.32 11.36
CA LYS A 632 -4.00 -20.12 11.56
C LYS A 632 -3.44 -20.46 10.18
N GLY A 633 -2.14 -20.33 9.99
CA GLY A 633 -1.52 -20.59 8.70
C GLY A 633 -0.10 -21.13 8.78
N ILE A 634 0.24 -21.93 7.80
CA ILE A 634 1.60 -22.38 7.53
C ILE A 634 1.90 -22.22 6.05
N SER A 635 3.09 -21.75 5.73
CA SER A 635 3.58 -21.69 4.34
C SER A 635 5.02 -22.15 4.26
N ILE A 636 5.35 -22.83 3.15
CA ILE A 636 6.68 -23.32 2.83
C ILE A 636 7.01 -22.82 1.44
N ASP A 637 8.07 -22.04 1.32
CA ASP A 637 8.61 -21.57 0.04
C ASP A 637 10.00 -22.19 -0.15
N GLN A 638 10.19 -22.94 -1.26
CA GLN A 638 11.43 -23.58 -1.63
C GLN A 638 11.98 -23.00 -2.93
N GLN A 639 13.22 -22.54 -2.91
CA GLN A 639 13.97 -22.21 -4.12
C GLN A 639 14.71 -23.43 -4.64
N LEU A 640 14.64 -23.64 -5.95
CA LEU A 640 15.24 -24.79 -6.64
C LEU A 640 16.08 -24.29 -7.83
N LYS A 641 17.06 -25.08 -8.20
CA LYS A 641 17.73 -24.97 -9.51
C LYS A 641 17.32 -26.16 -10.35
N LEU A 642 16.51 -25.93 -11.39
CA LEU A 642 16.11 -26.94 -12.36
C LEU A 642 16.72 -26.61 -13.72
N PHE A 643 17.43 -27.55 -14.31
CA PHE A 643 18.11 -27.36 -15.61
C PHE A 643 19.00 -26.11 -15.66
N GLY A 644 19.69 -25.81 -14.54
CA GLY A 644 20.55 -24.64 -14.41
C GLY A 644 19.80 -23.30 -14.23
N ARG A 645 18.47 -23.32 -14.12
CA ARG A 645 17.61 -22.15 -14.00
C ARG A 645 16.95 -22.10 -12.61
N THR A 646 16.64 -20.88 -12.15
CA THR A 646 15.95 -20.69 -10.88
C THR A 646 14.47 -21.02 -11.03
N ALA A 647 13.99 -21.91 -10.17
CA ALA A 647 12.58 -22.24 -9.98
C ALA A 647 12.20 -22.04 -8.51
N SER A 648 10.92 -21.95 -8.21
CA SER A 648 10.41 -21.94 -6.83
C SER A 648 9.10 -22.69 -6.72
N VAL A 649 8.95 -23.37 -5.60
CA VAL A 649 7.70 -24.02 -5.18
C VAL A 649 7.23 -23.33 -3.89
N GLY A 650 5.97 -22.94 -3.83
CA GLY A 650 5.32 -22.43 -2.64
C GLY A 650 4.11 -23.29 -2.28
N ILE A 651 3.96 -23.63 -1.03
CA ILE A 651 2.80 -24.36 -0.50
C ILE A 651 2.27 -23.58 0.70
N ASP A 652 0.98 -23.26 0.69
CA ASP A 652 0.30 -22.55 1.77
C ASP A 652 -0.90 -23.34 2.23
N PHE A 653 -1.07 -23.43 3.53
CA PHE A 653 -2.31 -23.88 4.14
C PHE A 653 -2.76 -22.87 5.19
N TYR A 654 -4.00 -22.40 5.08
CA TYR A 654 -4.63 -21.49 6.04
C TYR A 654 -5.99 -22.02 6.47
N ARG A 655 -6.28 -21.83 7.75
CA ARG A 655 -7.59 -22.11 8.33
C ARG A 655 -8.11 -20.90 9.09
N ASN A 656 -9.36 -20.52 8.82
CA ASN A 656 -10.13 -19.55 9.58
C ASN A 656 -11.26 -20.29 10.30
N ASP A 657 -11.39 -20.07 11.61
CA ASP A 657 -12.49 -20.57 12.43
C ASP A 657 -13.26 -19.36 12.96
N PHE A 658 -14.53 -19.20 12.59
CA PHE A 658 -15.37 -18.12 13.10
C PHE A 658 -15.90 -18.49 14.50
N VAL A 659 -15.69 -17.56 15.42
CA VAL A 659 -16.32 -17.59 16.76
C VAL A 659 -17.72 -17.02 16.64
N ASN A 660 -17.89 -15.95 15.89
CA ASN A 660 -19.15 -15.39 15.46
C ASN A 660 -19.03 -14.85 14.04
N GLN A 661 -20.10 -14.93 13.28
CA GLN A 661 -20.23 -14.43 11.92
C GLN A 661 -21.66 -13.94 11.72
N VAL A 662 -21.82 -12.88 10.95
CA VAL A 662 -23.13 -12.51 10.41
C VAL A 662 -23.39 -13.41 9.20
N VAL A 663 -24.30 -14.36 9.35
CA VAL A 663 -24.68 -15.28 8.29
C VAL A 663 -25.57 -14.57 7.29
N VAL A 664 -25.20 -14.62 6.02
CA VAL A 664 -25.97 -14.16 4.88
C VAL A 664 -26.65 -15.39 4.29
N ASP A 665 -27.89 -15.64 4.67
CA ASP A 665 -28.62 -16.86 4.34
C ASP A 665 -29.56 -16.63 3.15
N MET A 666 -29.27 -17.28 2.03
CA MET A 666 -30.00 -17.25 0.77
C MET A 666 -30.60 -18.63 0.43
N GLU A 667 -30.66 -19.57 1.36
CA GLU A 667 -31.14 -20.95 1.11
C GLU A 667 -32.66 -20.99 0.84
N ASP A 668 -33.41 -19.99 1.26
CA ASP A 668 -34.79 -19.75 0.81
C ASP A 668 -34.77 -18.83 -0.42
N ALA A 669 -35.33 -19.26 -1.54
CA ALA A 669 -35.33 -18.51 -2.80
C ALA A 669 -36.08 -17.16 -2.71
N ARG A 670 -36.97 -16.95 -1.71
CA ARG A 670 -37.76 -15.76 -1.48
C ARG A 670 -37.21 -14.85 -0.39
N LYS A 671 -36.23 -15.31 0.38
CA LYS A 671 -35.74 -14.63 1.58
C LYS A 671 -34.25 -14.44 1.56
N LEU A 672 -33.84 -13.33 2.11
CA LEU A 672 -32.46 -13.05 2.48
C LEU A 672 -32.43 -12.79 3.99
N ARG A 673 -31.82 -13.68 4.75
CA ARG A 673 -31.78 -13.55 6.20
C ARG A 673 -30.41 -13.17 6.68
N PHE A 674 -30.35 -12.27 7.64
CA PHE A 674 -29.15 -11.88 8.38
C PHE A 674 -29.33 -12.25 9.84
N TYR A 675 -28.42 -13.08 10.37
CA TYR A 675 -28.41 -13.49 11.78
C TYR A 675 -27.00 -13.83 12.24
N ASN A 676 -26.78 -13.82 13.56
CA ASN A 676 -25.53 -14.30 14.12
C ASN A 676 -25.40 -15.80 14.02
N LEU A 677 -24.20 -16.29 13.77
CA LEU A 677 -23.89 -17.71 13.59
C LEU A 677 -24.34 -18.53 14.81
N ASP A 678 -25.18 -19.54 14.56
CA ASP A 678 -25.49 -20.61 15.48
C ASP A 678 -24.99 -21.93 14.88
N GLY A 679 -23.85 -22.41 15.36
CA GLY A 679 -23.18 -23.58 14.81
C GLY A 679 -21.72 -23.32 14.41
N LYS A 680 -21.32 -23.83 13.25
CA LYS A 680 -19.92 -23.77 12.77
C LYS A 680 -19.80 -22.97 11.49
N SER A 681 -18.75 -22.15 11.41
CA SER A 681 -18.32 -21.56 10.15
C SER A 681 -16.80 -21.57 10.08
N TYR A 682 -16.25 -22.03 8.96
CA TYR A 682 -14.82 -22.12 8.75
C TYR A 682 -14.42 -22.05 7.27
N SER A 683 -13.15 -21.74 7.04
CA SER A 683 -12.51 -21.84 5.73
C SER A 683 -11.17 -22.55 5.85
N ASN A 684 -10.98 -23.63 5.08
CA ASN A 684 -9.68 -24.25 4.80
C ASN A 684 -9.25 -23.84 3.39
N SER A 685 -8.02 -23.40 3.23
CA SER A 685 -7.43 -22.98 1.96
C SER A 685 -6.05 -23.61 1.79
N LEU A 686 -5.88 -24.42 0.74
CA LEU A 686 -4.60 -24.94 0.31
C LEU A 686 -4.24 -24.29 -1.05
N GLN A 687 -3.03 -23.76 -1.17
CA GLN A 687 -2.48 -23.30 -2.45
C GLN A 687 -1.12 -23.94 -2.68
N VAL A 688 -0.90 -24.44 -3.88
CA VAL A 688 0.41 -24.89 -4.37
C VAL A 688 0.75 -24.01 -5.58
N GLU A 689 1.94 -23.48 -5.61
CA GLU A 689 2.42 -22.60 -6.66
C GLU A 689 3.81 -23.04 -7.13
N PHE A 690 4.02 -23.06 -8.44
CA PHE A 690 5.30 -23.33 -9.09
C PHE A 690 5.64 -22.19 -10.04
N ASN A 691 6.82 -21.60 -9.89
CA ASN A 691 7.33 -20.54 -10.76
C ASN A 691 8.66 -20.97 -11.34
N MET A 692 8.86 -20.76 -12.64
CA MET A 692 10.09 -21.10 -13.33
C MET A 692 10.34 -20.14 -14.50
N SER A 693 11.62 -19.85 -14.76
CA SER A 693 12.06 -19.18 -15.98
C SER A 693 12.88 -20.18 -16.84
N PRO A 694 12.21 -21.02 -17.67
CA PRO A 694 12.88 -22.12 -18.39
C PRO A 694 13.93 -21.65 -19.39
N ILE A 695 13.70 -20.48 -20.01
CA ILE A 695 14.67 -19.79 -20.87
C ILE A 695 14.75 -18.32 -20.46
N LYS A 696 15.77 -17.60 -20.94
CA LYS A 696 15.92 -16.17 -20.69
C LYS A 696 14.67 -15.41 -21.13
N ASN A 697 14.17 -14.52 -20.29
CA ASN A 697 13.00 -13.66 -20.54
C ASN A 697 11.65 -14.40 -20.67
N LEU A 698 11.58 -15.70 -20.43
CA LEU A 698 10.32 -16.45 -20.34
C LEU A 698 10.04 -16.75 -18.87
N GLU A 699 8.93 -16.26 -18.36
CA GLU A 699 8.42 -16.53 -17.01
C GLU A 699 7.19 -17.43 -17.12
N THR A 700 7.14 -18.51 -16.36
CA THR A 700 5.95 -19.36 -16.24
C THR A 700 5.55 -19.47 -14.80
N ARG A 701 4.26 -19.42 -14.57
CA ARG A 701 3.64 -19.53 -13.25
C ARG A 701 2.48 -20.49 -13.32
N TRP A 702 2.43 -21.44 -12.40
CA TRP A 702 1.42 -22.46 -12.28
C TRP A 702 0.92 -22.43 -10.85
N ALA A 703 -0.39 -22.41 -10.64
CA ALA A 703 -0.96 -22.49 -9.30
C ALA A 703 -2.21 -23.35 -9.28
N TYR A 704 -2.37 -24.08 -8.18
CA TYR A 704 -3.57 -24.83 -7.90
C TYR A 704 -4.06 -24.45 -6.49
N ARG A 705 -5.37 -24.28 -6.33
CA ARG A 705 -6.01 -23.98 -5.06
C ARG A 705 -7.18 -24.91 -4.81
N TRP A 706 -7.28 -25.30 -3.53
CA TRP A 706 -8.41 -26.03 -3.00
C TRP A 706 -8.99 -25.28 -1.82
N PHE A 707 -10.32 -25.17 -1.79
CA PHE A 707 -11.07 -24.50 -0.73
C PHE A 707 -12.14 -25.43 -0.17
N ASP A 708 -12.23 -25.52 1.18
CA ASP A 708 -13.34 -26.10 1.90
C ASP A 708 -13.89 -25.04 2.85
N VAL A 709 -14.93 -24.33 2.39
CA VAL A 709 -15.54 -23.21 3.11
C VAL A 709 -16.98 -23.59 3.42
N LYS A 710 -17.28 -23.74 4.71
CA LYS A 710 -18.61 -24.16 5.17
C LYS A 710 -19.12 -23.23 6.25
N THR A 711 -20.43 -23.00 6.21
CA THR A 711 -21.19 -22.22 7.21
C THR A 711 -22.48 -22.95 7.55
N THR A 712 -22.87 -22.90 8.81
CA THR A 712 -24.19 -23.42 9.24
C THR A 712 -25.28 -22.44 8.81
N TYR A 713 -26.17 -22.91 7.94
CA TYR A 713 -27.39 -22.22 7.51
C TYR A 713 -28.57 -22.94 8.17
N GLY A 714 -29.28 -22.23 9.05
CA GLY A 714 -30.26 -22.89 9.93
C GLY A 714 -29.61 -24.02 10.73
N ASN A 715 -29.98 -25.27 10.49
CA ASN A 715 -29.42 -26.44 11.18
C ASN A 715 -28.41 -27.25 10.33
N SER A 716 -28.08 -26.79 9.13
CA SER A 716 -27.27 -27.54 8.18
C SER A 716 -25.92 -26.88 7.89
N LEU A 717 -24.82 -27.61 8.05
CA LEU A 717 -23.50 -27.18 7.69
C LEU A 717 -23.26 -27.42 6.20
N LEU A 718 -23.37 -26.35 5.39
CA LEU A 718 -23.29 -26.40 3.93
C LEU A 718 -22.03 -25.69 3.40
N GLN A 719 -21.61 -26.10 2.21
CA GLN A 719 -20.58 -25.38 1.46
C GLN A 719 -21.07 -23.95 1.16
N LYS A 720 -20.21 -22.96 1.38
CA LYS A 720 -20.54 -21.56 1.07
C LYS A 720 -20.94 -21.42 -0.39
N PRO A 721 -22.11 -20.84 -0.71
CA PRO A 721 -22.54 -20.68 -2.10
C PRO A 721 -21.61 -19.76 -2.90
N LEU A 722 -21.61 -19.93 -4.22
CA LEU A 722 -20.84 -19.15 -5.20
C LEU A 722 -19.32 -19.18 -4.99
N THR A 723 -18.82 -20.17 -4.19
CA THR A 723 -17.39 -20.36 -3.94
C THR A 723 -16.92 -21.66 -4.59
N ALA A 724 -15.98 -21.57 -5.54
CA ALA A 724 -15.42 -22.74 -6.22
C ALA A 724 -14.50 -23.53 -5.28
N VAL A 725 -14.66 -24.87 -5.26
CA VAL A 725 -13.80 -25.75 -4.45
C VAL A 725 -12.40 -25.85 -5.05
N HIS A 726 -12.31 -25.93 -6.38
CA HIS A 726 -11.05 -26.12 -7.10
C HIS A 726 -10.80 -24.96 -8.05
N ARG A 727 -9.57 -24.46 -8.09
CA ARG A 727 -9.12 -23.50 -9.07
C ARG A 727 -7.71 -23.82 -9.53
N ALA A 728 -7.43 -23.59 -10.81
CA ALA A 728 -6.08 -23.67 -11.36
C ALA A 728 -5.78 -22.43 -12.20
N PHE A 729 -4.51 -22.07 -12.22
CA PHE A 729 -4.03 -20.86 -12.85
C PHE A 729 -2.71 -21.16 -13.58
N VAL A 730 -2.59 -20.67 -14.80
CA VAL A 730 -1.33 -20.69 -15.57
C VAL A 730 -1.13 -19.33 -16.18
N ASN A 731 0.05 -18.75 -15.97
CA ASN A 731 0.47 -17.51 -16.63
C ASN A 731 1.82 -17.74 -17.32
N VAL A 732 1.95 -17.26 -18.53
CA VAL A 732 3.17 -17.29 -19.33
C VAL A 732 3.46 -15.89 -19.81
N GLY A 733 4.60 -15.33 -19.43
CA GLY A 733 5.10 -14.03 -19.84
C GLY A 733 6.40 -14.17 -20.63
N TYR A 734 6.50 -13.57 -21.82
CA TYR A 734 7.71 -13.59 -22.64
C TYR A 734 8.10 -12.18 -23.07
N GLU A 735 9.35 -11.82 -22.85
CA GLU A 735 9.92 -10.55 -23.27
C GLU A 735 10.97 -10.76 -24.36
N TYR A 736 10.75 -10.14 -25.52
CA TYR A 736 11.71 -10.19 -26.64
C TYR A 736 11.96 -8.80 -27.19
N LYS A 737 13.18 -8.28 -26.99
CA LYS A 737 13.54 -6.90 -27.33
C LYS A 737 12.56 -5.90 -26.70
N SER A 738 11.81 -5.13 -27.51
CA SER A 738 10.82 -4.16 -27.08
C SER A 738 9.38 -4.73 -26.99
N TRP A 739 9.20 -6.03 -27.28
CA TRP A 739 7.92 -6.71 -27.21
C TRP A 739 7.75 -7.45 -25.89
N LYS A 740 6.54 -7.45 -25.36
CA LYS A 740 6.11 -8.25 -24.23
C LYS A 740 4.84 -9.01 -24.61
N PHE A 741 4.82 -10.27 -24.30
CA PHE A 741 3.69 -11.18 -24.52
C PHE A 741 3.27 -11.75 -23.19
N ASP A 742 2.00 -11.69 -22.89
CA ASP A 742 1.40 -12.26 -21.67
C ASP A 742 0.20 -13.12 -22.05
N TYR A 743 0.10 -14.30 -21.44
CA TYR A 743 -1.03 -15.20 -21.62
C TYR A 743 -1.40 -15.84 -20.27
N THR A 744 -2.67 -15.75 -19.91
CA THR A 744 -3.20 -16.25 -18.65
C THR A 744 -4.38 -17.17 -18.91
N VAL A 745 -4.37 -18.34 -18.26
CA VAL A 745 -5.48 -19.31 -18.26
C VAL A 745 -5.93 -19.52 -16.83
N ASN A 746 -7.23 -19.37 -16.59
CA ASN A 746 -7.88 -19.60 -15.29
C ASN A 746 -8.92 -20.72 -15.45
N PHE A 747 -8.75 -21.83 -14.73
CA PHE A 747 -9.78 -22.84 -14.53
C PHE A 747 -10.53 -22.59 -13.22
N THR A 748 -11.85 -22.58 -13.27
CA THR A 748 -12.75 -22.47 -12.11
C THR A 748 -13.63 -23.71 -12.05
N GLY A 749 -13.57 -24.44 -10.95
CA GLY A 749 -14.41 -25.61 -10.69
C GLY A 749 -15.87 -25.24 -10.44
N SER A 750 -16.73 -26.25 -10.26
CA SER A 750 -18.14 -26.05 -9.93
C SER A 750 -18.28 -25.27 -8.61
N LYS A 751 -19.38 -24.55 -8.49
CA LYS A 751 -19.78 -23.79 -7.29
C LYS A 751 -21.16 -24.26 -6.87
N ARG A 752 -21.34 -24.48 -5.57
CA ARG A 752 -22.71 -24.67 -5.04
C ARG A 752 -23.52 -23.40 -5.23
N LEU A 753 -24.76 -23.55 -5.64
CA LEU A 753 -25.75 -22.47 -5.74
C LEU A 753 -26.75 -22.60 -4.60
N PRO A 754 -27.31 -21.47 -4.09
CA PRO A 754 -28.46 -21.51 -3.18
C PRO A 754 -29.66 -22.22 -3.82
N SER A 755 -30.48 -22.88 -3.01
CA SER A 755 -31.62 -23.62 -3.51
C SER A 755 -32.64 -22.68 -4.19
N THR A 756 -33.11 -23.12 -5.35
CA THR A 756 -34.21 -22.47 -6.09
C THR A 756 -35.38 -23.43 -6.32
N GLU A 757 -35.46 -24.55 -5.57
CA GLU A 757 -36.50 -25.58 -5.73
C GLU A 757 -37.94 -25.05 -5.53
N SER A 758 -38.12 -24.04 -4.67
CA SER A 758 -39.40 -23.38 -4.43
C SER A 758 -39.87 -22.50 -5.59
N ASN A 759 -39.03 -22.25 -6.59
CA ASN A 759 -39.41 -21.54 -7.81
C ASN A 759 -40.16 -22.46 -8.79
N PRO A 760 -41.01 -21.91 -9.69
CA PRO A 760 -41.50 -22.60 -10.86
C PRO A 760 -40.33 -23.25 -11.66
N GLU A 761 -40.59 -24.40 -12.26
CA GLU A 761 -39.52 -25.17 -12.96
C GLU A 761 -38.69 -24.33 -13.95
N MET A 762 -39.36 -23.43 -14.69
CA MET A 762 -38.70 -22.55 -15.64
C MET A 762 -37.71 -21.56 -14.98
N TYR A 763 -37.84 -21.27 -13.70
CA TYR A 763 -37.02 -20.35 -12.91
C TYR A 763 -36.06 -21.06 -11.95
N ARG A 764 -35.96 -22.39 -12.02
CA ARG A 764 -34.99 -23.16 -11.19
C ARG A 764 -33.60 -23.13 -11.80
N PHE A 765 -32.61 -23.05 -10.93
CA PHE A 765 -31.22 -23.35 -11.22
C PHE A 765 -30.88 -24.76 -10.74
N ARG A 766 -29.78 -25.34 -11.25
CA ARG A 766 -29.17 -26.54 -10.71
C ARG A 766 -28.53 -26.20 -9.36
N ASP A 767 -28.27 -27.22 -8.53
CA ASP A 767 -27.60 -27.04 -7.23
C ASP A 767 -26.12 -26.63 -7.37
N GLU A 768 -25.52 -26.92 -8.53
CA GLU A 768 -24.15 -26.57 -8.85
C GLU A 768 -24.03 -25.94 -10.26
N SER A 769 -23.11 -24.98 -10.35
CA SER A 769 -22.67 -24.42 -11.63
C SER A 769 -21.78 -25.40 -12.38
N PRO A 770 -21.67 -25.29 -13.72
CA PRO A 770 -20.62 -25.97 -14.44
C PRO A 770 -19.23 -25.38 -14.07
N SER A 771 -18.18 -26.17 -14.28
CA SER A 771 -16.80 -25.67 -14.30
C SER A 771 -16.53 -24.95 -15.64
N TYR A 772 -15.58 -24.00 -15.63
CA TYR A 772 -15.25 -23.24 -16.83
C TYR A 772 -13.79 -22.78 -16.86
N VAL A 773 -13.35 -22.37 -18.05
CA VAL A 773 -12.02 -21.81 -18.32
C VAL A 773 -12.17 -20.43 -18.92
N THR A 774 -11.39 -19.46 -18.40
CA THR A 774 -11.19 -18.16 -19.03
C THR A 774 -9.75 -17.99 -19.48
N MET A 775 -9.55 -17.30 -20.60
CA MET A 775 -8.24 -17.07 -21.20
C MET A 775 -8.09 -15.59 -21.53
N ASN A 776 -6.98 -14.99 -21.09
CA ASN A 776 -6.66 -13.60 -21.38
C ASN A 776 -5.27 -13.53 -22.02
N ALA A 777 -5.09 -12.60 -22.97
CA ALA A 777 -3.78 -12.37 -23.60
C ALA A 777 -3.54 -10.89 -23.83
N GLN A 778 -2.28 -10.47 -23.70
CA GLN A 778 -1.84 -9.12 -24.05
C GLN A 778 -0.51 -9.15 -24.77
N VAL A 779 -0.38 -8.29 -25.77
CA VAL A 779 0.88 -7.98 -26.42
C VAL A 779 1.13 -6.49 -26.27
N SER A 780 2.33 -6.11 -25.83
CA SER A 780 2.73 -4.71 -25.79
C SER A 780 4.08 -4.50 -26.45
N LYS A 781 4.29 -3.29 -26.94
CA LYS A 781 5.51 -2.88 -27.62
C LYS A 781 5.95 -1.49 -27.19
N MET A 782 7.17 -1.38 -26.73
CA MET A 782 7.84 -0.11 -26.51
C MET A 782 8.22 0.51 -27.86
N ILE A 783 7.56 1.61 -28.24
CA ILE A 783 7.75 2.28 -29.52
C ILE A 783 8.87 3.32 -29.43
N ILE A 784 8.85 4.15 -28.38
CA ILE A 784 9.83 5.21 -28.18
C ILE A 784 10.41 5.09 -26.77
N PRO A 785 11.52 4.34 -26.59
CA PRO A 785 12.10 4.11 -25.26
C PRO A 785 12.46 5.39 -24.48
N LYS A 786 12.95 6.41 -25.20
CA LYS A 786 13.34 7.70 -24.61
C LYS A 786 12.21 8.39 -23.85
N TYR A 787 10.95 8.22 -24.30
CA TYR A 787 9.76 8.79 -23.68
C TYR A 787 8.85 7.73 -23.04
N GLY A 788 9.34 6.51 -22.86
CA GLY A 788 8.56 5.42 -22.30
C GLY A 788 7.21 5.21 -23.00
N PHE A 789 7.14 5.49 -24.33
CA PHE A 789 5.90 5.34 -25.10
C PHE A 789 5.71 3.89 -25.51
N GLU A 790 4.70 3.26 -24.93
CA GLU A 790 4.31 1.86 -25.13
C GLU A 790 2.87 1.79 -25.65
N ILE A 791 2.64 0.94 -26.65
CA ILE A 791 1.31 0.58 -27.13
C ILE A 791 1.03 -0.86 -26.72
N TYR A 792 -0.21 -1.14 -26.34
CA TYR A 792 -0.65 -2.50 -26.02
C TYR A 792 -1.99 -2.82 -26.64
N VAL A 793 -2.15 -4.11 -26.97
CA VAL A 793 -3.41 -4.70 -27.45
C VAL A 793 -3.62 -6.03 -26.73
N GLY A 794 -4.85 -6.38 -26.46
CA GLY A 794 -5.15 -7.62 -25.80
C GLY A 794 -6.59 -8.06 -25.93
N GLY A 795 -6.89 -9.18 -25.30
CA GLY A 795 -8.24 -9.72 -25.25
C GLY A 795 -8.49 -10.48 -23.95
N GLU A 796 -9.68 -10.34 -23.46
CA GLU A 796 -10.20 -11.03 -22.29
C GLU A 796 -11.26 -12.05 -22.67
N ASN A 797 -11.39 -13.09 -21.86
CA ASN A 797 -12.33 -14.20 -22.12
C ASN A 797 -12.26 -14.73 -23.56
N LEU A 798 -11.04 -14.96 -24.09
CA LEU A 798 -10.80 -15.39 -25.47
C LEU A 798 -11.54 -16.70 -25.83
N GLY A 799 -11.78 -17.58 -24.84
CA GLY A 799 -12.59 -18.78 -24.97
C GLY A 799 -14.09 -18.54 -25.15
N ASN A 800 -14.55 -17.29 -24.96
CA ASN A 800 -15.94 -16.87 -25.07
C ASN A 800 -16.91 -17.66 -24.21
N PHE A 801 -16.49 -18.03 -22.97
CA PHE A 801 -17.40 -18.67 -22.03
C PHE A 801 -18.31 -17.61 -21.38
N LEU A 802 -19.62 -17.87 -21.37
CA LEU A 802 -20.64 -16.94 -20.86
C LEU A 802 -21.65 -17.68 -19.97
N GLN A 803 -21.97 -17.09 -18.83
CA GLN A 803 -23.13 -17.48 -18.04
C GLN A 803 -24.40 -16.96 -18.73
N ARG A 804 -24.98 -17.77 -19.63
CA ARG A 804 -26.11 -17.32 -20.47
C ARG A 804 -27.35 -16.98 -19.67
N ARG A 805 -27.64 -17.71 -18.60
CA ARG A 805 -28.74 -17.42 -17.68
C ARG A 805 -28.17 -16.79 -16.43
N ALA A 806 -28.06 -15.45 -16.44
CA ALA A 806 -27.52 -14.66 -15.33
C ALA A 806 -28.61 -14.18 -14.37
N ILE A 807 -29.82 -13.96 -14.87
CA ILE A 807 -30.97 -13.43 -14.13
C ILE A 807 -32.09 -14.48 -14.10
N ILE A 808 -32.65 -14.72 -12.91
CA ILE A 808 -33.83 -15.54 -12.71
C ILE A 808 -35.05 -14.65 -12.94
N ALA A 809 -36.04 -15.11 -13.71
CA ALA A 809 -37.25 -14.37 -14.08
C ALA A 809 -36.99 -12.98 -14.69
N ALA A 810 -36.01 -12.90 -15.62
CA ALA A 810 -35.66 -11.65 -16.34
C ALA A 810 -36.88 -11.11 -17.13
N ASP A 811 -37.75 -12.02 -17.61
CA ASP A 811 -39.02 -11.70 -18.29
C ASP A 811 -40.07 -11.08 -17.36
N GLN A 812 -39.95 -11.25 -16.04
CA GLN A 812 -40.86 -10.72 -15.03
C GLN A 812 -40.12 -10.05 -13.87
N PRO A 813 -39.41 -8.93 -14.10
CA PRO A 813 -38.42 -8.38 -13.14
C PRO A 813 -39.05 -7.78 -11.87
N PHE A 814 -40.36 -7.65 -11.79
CA PHE A 814 -41.08 -7.21 -10.59
C PHE A 814 -41.87 -8.35 -9.93
N SER A 815 -41.71 -9.60 -10.44
CA SER A 815 -42.27 -10.77 -9.77
C SER A 815 -41.50 -11.16 -8.52
N GLU A 816 -42.09 -11.98 -7.66
CA GLU A 816 -41.44 -12.52 -6.46
C GLU A 816 -40.27 -13.47 -6.77
N TYR A 817 -40.09 -13.87 -8.03
CA TYR A 817 -39.07 -14.81 -8.50
C TYR A 817 -37.79 -14.12 -8.99
N PHE A 818 -37.85 -12.82 -9.23
CA PHE A 818 -36.72 -12.09 -9.82
C PHE A 818 -35.48 -12.13 -8.95
N ASP A 819 -34.33 -12.54 -9.52
CA ASP A 819 -33.06 -12.54 -8.83
C ASP A 819 -31.88 -12.41 -9.81
N ALA A 820 -31.14 -11.29 -9.73
CA ALA A 820 -29.94 -11.00 -10.51
C ALA A 820 -28.64 -11.19 -9.73
N SER A 821 -28.71 -11.78 -8.51
CA SER A 821 -27.53 -11.96 -7.63
C SER A 821 -26.83 -13.31 -7.79
N MET A 822 -27.35 -14.23 -8.63
CA MET A 822 -26.88 -15.62 -8.74
C MET A 822 -25.75 -15.79 -9.78
N ILE A 823 -24.67 -15.00 -9.62
CA ILE A 823 -23.56 -14.98 -10.59
C ILE A 823 -22.47 -15.95 -10.22
N TRP A 824 -22.26 -16.96 -11.06
CA TRP A 824 -21.24 -17.98 -10.90
C TRP A 824 -20.17 -17.98 -11.99
N GLY A 825 -20.37 -17.31 -13.13
CA GLY A 825 -19.49 -17.28 -14.30
C GLY A 825 -19.36 -15.88 -14.93
N PRO A 826 -18.59 -15.76 -16.02
CA PRO A 826 -18.47 -14.51 -16.76
C PRO A 826 -19.80 -14.03 -17.34
N LEU A 827 -20.06 -12.73 -17.25
CA LEU A 827 -21.24 -12.06 -17.82
C LEU A 827 -20.98 -11.48 -19.21
N GLN A 828 -19.71 -11.35 -19.60
CA GLN A 828 -19.30 -10.71 -20.84
C GLN A 828 -18.71 -11.72 -21.81
N GLU A 829 -19.04 -11.55 -23.07
CA GLU A 829 -18.36 -12.26 -24.16
C GLU A 829 -16.89 -11.87 -24.25
N ARG A 830 -16.17 -12.48 -25.20
CA ARG A 830 -14.80 -12.09 -25.50
C ARG A 830 -14.70 -10.59 -25.80
N MET A 831 -13.73 -9.95 -25.21
CA MET A 831 -13.52 -8.51 -25.35
C MET A 831 -12.10 -8.24 -25.82
N PHE A 832 -11.95 -7.40 -26.84
CA PHE A 832 -10.66 -6.93 -27.30
C PHE A 832 -10.45 -5.49 -26.85
N TYR A 833 -9.20 -5.14 -26.56
CA TYR A 833 -8.85 -3.80 -26.16
C TYR A 833 -7.52 -3.34 -26.74
N ALA A 834 -7.35 -2.02 -26.78
CA ALA A 834 -6.11 -1.37 -27.14
C ALA A 834 -5.86 -0.17 -26.24
N GLY A 835 -4.61 0.20 -26.10
CA GLY A 835 -4.25 1.39 -25.35
C GLY A 835 -2.80 1.80 -25.52
N PHE A 836 -2.46 2.91 -24.85
CA PHE A 836 -1.10 3.41 -24.82
C PHE A 836 -0.69 3.81 -23.41
N ARG A 837 0.61 3.83 -23.16
CA ARG A 837 1.25 4.37 -21.96
C ARG A 837 2.37 5.30 -22.39
N PHE A 838 2.44 6.45 -21.77
CA PHE A 838 3.47 7.45 -22.02
C PHE A 838 4.07 7.93 -20.70
N LYS A 839 5.39 8.02 -20.63
CA LYS A 839 6.15 8.42 -19.44
C LYS A 839 7.18 9.46 -19.83
N LEU A 840 7.20 10.57 -19.10
CA LEU A 840 8.24 11.58 -19.15
C LEU A 840 8.87 11.66 -17.76
N ASN A 841 10.14 11.23 -17.66
CA ASN A 841 10.91 11.29 -16.42
C ASN A 841 11.55 12.67 -16.23
#